data_ca40d1708e6440bdc8cb3664c48c5bc3
#
_entry.id   ca40d1708e6440bdc8cb3664c48c5bc3
#
_cell.length_a   1.000
_cell.length_b   1.000
_cell.length_c   1.000
_cell.angle_alpha   90.00
_cell.angle_beta   90.00
_cell.angle_gamma   90.00
#
_symmetry.space_group_name_H-M   'P 1'
#
loop_
_entity.id
_entity.type
_entity.pdbx_description
1 polymer ?
#
loop_
_entity_poly.entity_id
_entity_poly.type
_entity_poly.pdbx_seq_one_letter_code
_entity_poly.pdbx_strand_id
1 'polypeptide(L)'
;MSYSIEKITQVVSAERYGDTAASISFLLTDSRSLCFPEETLFFALHTDRNDGHHYIPELYRRGVRNFVVENVPNNFSDLYKHANFLKVGNTLAAFQQLATFHRKAFNIPIVGITGSNGKTMVKEWLSQLFSYDMNVTRSPKSYNSQIGVPLSLWLLNENSQIGLIEAGISKVGEMQALHDIIMPTVGVLTSIGTAHQENFSSLKEKCNEKLLLFKGTQALIYRLDDKIAANCVAESCYDGELLAWSEYDTTAAFYVERIEKSNTTSTIHYIWKHSIHGNFILPFIDDASISNCITCAVVALYFGIQPEVLAQRMAKLEPVAMRLEVKEGQHGCTLINDSYNSDINSLNIALDFMNRRPDQKHRERTLILSDIYQSGETEEQLYAEVAAMVKERGIKKFIGVGKALNRQKQAFGSLKDKFFFENTADFIESNVFKTLHNEVILLKGARAFDFDKLTELLVKKVHETVLEVNLNAVISNLNWYRSFLKPETKLVCMIKADAYGAGAVEIAKTLQEHRVDYLAVAVADEGATLRRNGITSNIMIMNPEMSSFKTLFDNKLEPEVYSFRLLEALIKAAEKEGITGYPVHIKLDTGMHRLGFDPRTDIDRLVNRLHHQHALIPRSVFSHFVGSDSNDFDSFSDKQFALFEEGSKKLQTAFNHHIIRHMDNSAGIEHFPEHQMDMCRLGLGLYGINPRTNAIINNVSTLKTTILQLRKVPAGDTVGYSRRGKIEKDSVIAAIPIGYADGLNRKLGNRNCYCLVNGKRAYYVGNICMDVAMIDVTGIDCKEGDNVEIFGDNLPVTVLSNVLDTIPYEVLTVVSNRVKRVYFQD
;
A
#
# COMPACT_ATOMS: atom_id res chain seq x y z
N MET A 1 -12.24 -3.75 -16.50
CA MET A 1 -12.55 -3.69 -17.96
C MET A 1 -11.55 -4.57 -18.68
N SER A 2 -12.02 -5.43 -19.60
CA SER A 2 -11.15 -6.31 -20.38
C SER A 2 -11.32 -6.06 -21.87
N TYR A 3 -10.32 -6.37 -22.67
CA TYR A 3 -10.34 -6.22 -24.12
C TYR A 3 -9.94 -7.55 -24.79
N SER A 4 -10.62 -7.90 -25.87
CA SER A 4 -10.22 -9.07 -26.65
C SER A 4 -8.85 -8.83 -27.31
N ILE A 5 -8.09 -9.90 -27.49
CA ILE A 5 -6.77 -9.84 -28.13
C ILE A 5 -6.86 -9.30 -29.56
N GLU A 6 -7.97 -9.58 -30.27
CA GLU A 6 -8.27 -9.05 -31.61
C GLU A 6 -8.38 -7.52 -31.58
N LYS A 7 -9.12 -6.98 -30.59
CA LYS A 7 -9.26 -5.55 -30.42
C LYS A 7 -7.93 -4.88 -30.14
N ILE A 8 -7.12 -5.48 -29.26
CA ILE A 8 -5.80 -4.97 -28.94
C ILE A 8 -4.89 -5.00 -30.18
N THR A 9 -4.89 -6.10 -30.94
CA THR A 9 -4.13 -6.23 -32.19
C THR A 9 -4.43 -5.08 -33.16
N GLN A 10 -5.71 -4.73 -33.32
CA GLN A 10 -6.12 -3.59 -34.14
C GLN A 10 -5.62 -2.25 -33.58
N VAL A 11 -5.79 -2.04 -32.25
CA VAL A 11 -5.41 -0.80 -31.59
C VAL A 11 -3.93 -0.51 -31.74
N VAL A 12 -3.08 -1.53 -31.52
CA VAL A 12 -1.61 -1.36 -31.58
C VAL A 12 -1.04 -1.63 -32.99
N SER A 13 -1.91 -1.82 -33.99
CA SER A 13 -1.53 -2.11 -35.38
C SER A 13 -0.50 -3.25 -35.50
N ALA A 14 -0.68 -4.31 -34.72
CA ALA A 14 0.26 -5.42 -34.68
C ALA A 14 -0.02 -6.48 -35.73
N GLU A 15 1.02 -7.16 -36.19
CA GLU A 15 0.93 -8.44 -36.90
C GLU A 15 0.81 -9.55 -35.85
N ARG A 16 -0.31 -10.28 -35.87
CA ARG A 16 -0.57 -11.34 -34.90
C ARG A 16 -0.10 -12.69 -35.36
N TYR A 17 0.64 -13.38 -34.52
CA TYR A 17 1.07 -14.76 -34.65
C TYR A 17 0.41 -15.58 -33.54
N GLY A 18 -0.35 -16.61 -33.92
CA GLY A 18 -1.24 -17.37 -33.04
C GLY A 18 -2.71 -16.98 -33.21
N ASP A 19 -3.60 -17.90 -32.88
CA ASP A 19 -5.04 -17.79 -33.12
C ASP A 19 -5.89 -18.02 -31.85
N THR A 20 -5.25 -18.16 -30.70
CA THR A 20 -5.94 -18.43 -29.44
C THR A 20 -6.74 -17.19 -29.01
N ALA A 21 -8.04 -17.35 -28.80
CA ALA A 21 -8.88 -16.28 -28.27
C ALA A 21 -8.44 -15.97 -26.83
N ALA A 22 -8.35 -14.69 -26.53
CA ALA A 22 -7.95 -14.22 -25.19
C ALA A 22 -8.65 -12.91 -24.85
N SER A 23 -8.99 -12.76 -23.56
CA SER A 23 -9.48 -11.52 -22.98
C SER A 23 -8.41 -10.96 -22.05
N ILE A 24 -7.98 -9.73 -22.28
CA ILE A 24 -6.86 -9.10 -21.58
C ILE A 24 -7.39 -8.08 -20.58
N SER A 25 -7.08 -8.31 -19.31
CA SER A 25 -7.38 -7.42 -18.19
C SER A 25 -6.15 -6.72 -17.62
N PHE A 26 -4.97 -7.33 -17.79
CA PHE A 26 -3.73 -6.89 -17.16
C PHE A 26 -2.63 -6.64 -18.18
N LEU A 27 -1.92 -5.52 -17.99
CA LEU A 27 -0.69 -5.22 -18.73
C LEU A 27 0.51 -5.50 -17.83
N LEU A 28 1.51 -6.15 -18.38
CA LEU A 28 2.72 -6.53 -17.66
C LEU A 28 3.95 -6.03 -18.41
N THR A 29 4.86 -5.37 -17.69
CA THR A 29 6.16 -4.91 -18.18
C THR A 29 7.32 -5.43 -17.33
N ASP A 30 7.02 -6.00 -16.14
CA ASP A 30 7.97 -6.59 -15.21
C ASP A 30 7.51 -7.99 -14.80
N SER A 31 8.29 -9.01 -15.11
CA SER A 31 7.95 -10.42 -14.87
C SER A 31 7.67 -10.75 -13.40
N ARG A 32 8.22 -9.95 -12.46
CA ARG A 32 8.04 -10.12 -11.02
C ARG A 32 6.61 -9.77 -10.56
N SER A 33 5.93 -8.90 -11.30
CA SER A 33 4.58 -8.40 -10.99
C SER A 33 3.46 -9.24 -11.60
N LEU A 34 3.74 -10.44 -12.13
CA LEU A 34 2.75 -11.31 -12.74
C LEU A 34 1.73 -11.84 -11.74
N CYS A 35 0.44 -11.53 -11.96
CA CYS A 35 -0.67 -11.94 -11.11
C CYS A 35 -1.64 -12.92 -11.80
N PHE A 36 -2.07 -12.60 -13.01
CA PHE A 36 -3.07 -13.36 -13.78
C PHE A 36 -2.50 -13.76 -15.12
N PRO A 37 -1.82 -14.91 -15.23
CA PRO A 37 -1.09 -15.26 -16.43
C PRO A 37 -1.93 -15.27 -17.70
N GLU A 38 -3.14 -15.83 -17.66
CA GLU A 38 -3.98 -16.03 -18.83
C GLU A 38 -4.59 -14.72 -19.38
N GLU A 39 -4.95 -13.79 -18.46
CA GLU A 39 -5.50 -12.47 -18.82
C GLU A 39 -4.42 -11.39 -19.00
N THR A 40 -3.16 -11.75 -18.89
CA THR A 40 -2.03 -10.84 -18.97
C THR A 40 -1.52 -10.72 -20.39
N LEU A 41 -1.32 -9.47 -20.83
CA LEU A 41 -0.55 -9.12 -22.01
C LEU A 41 0.81 -8.59 -21.57
N PHE A 42 1.86 -9.32 -21.84
CA PHE A 42 3.22 -8.91 -21.54
C PHE A 42 3.81 -8.10 -22.69
N PHE A 43 4.33 -6.92 -22.36
CA PHE A 43 5.09 -6.07 -23.27
C PHE A 43 6.59 -6.32 -23.07
N ALA A 44 7.25 -6.90 -24.05
CA ALA A 44 8.69 -7.13 -24.06
C ALA A 44 9.43 -5.82 -24.38
N LEU A 45 9.43 -4.90 -23.40
CA LEU A 45 10.06 -3.59 -23.58
C LEU A 45 11.57 -3.72 -23.74
N HIS A 46 12.14 -2.97 -24.71
CA HIS A 46 13.57 -2.86 -24.91
C HIS A 46 14.06 -1.51 -24.34
N THR A 47 15.10 -1.54 -23.54
CA THR A 47 15.78 -0.38 -22.95
C THR A 47 17.28 -0.55 -23.05
N ASP A 48 18.06 0.52 -22.91
CA ASP A 48 19.54 0.48 -22.96
C ASP A 48 20.17 -0.50 -21.95
N ARG A 49 19.43 -0.91 -20.93
CA ARG A 49 19.93 -1.76 -19.83
C ARG A 49 19.29 -3.15 -19.77
N ASN A 50 18.16 -3.34 -20.43
CA ASN A 50 17.40 -4.60 -20.32
C ASN A 50 16.54 -4.83 -21.56
N ASP A 51 16.43 -6.11 -21.96
CA ASP A 51 15.56 -6.56 -23.04
C ASP A 51 14.50 -7.51 -22.48
N GLY A 52 13.24 -7.06 -22.55
CA GLY A 52 12.08 -7.81 -22.08
C GLY A 52 11.87 -9.16 -22.78
N HIS A 53 12.38 -9.32 -24.02
CA HIS A 53 12.25 -10.58 -24.76
C HIS A 53 12.91 -11.77 -24.03
N HIS A 54 13.92 -11.53 -23.22
CA HIS A 54 14.59 -12.57 -22.42
C HIS A 54 13.68 -13.24 -21.38
N TYR A 55 12.61 -12.57 -20.96
CA TYR A 55 11.67 -13.10 -19.95
C TYR A 55 10.52 -13.91 -20.54
N ILE A 56 10.35 -13.96 -21.85
CA ILE A 56 9.25 -14.68 -22.52
C ILE A 56 9.24 -16.17 -22.14
N PRO A 57 10.36 -16.92 -22.18
CA PRO A 57 10.34 -18.35 -21.83
C PRO A 57 9.91 -18.61 -20.37
N GLU A 58 10.31 -17.76 -19.45
CA GLU A 58 9.90 -17.85 -18.05
C GLU A 58 8.42 -17.57 -17.88
N LEU A 59 7.95 -16.44 -18.45
CA LEU A 59 6.56 -16.03 -18.38
C LEU A 59 5.62 -17.04 -19.02
N TYR A 60 6.02 -17.65 -20.16
CA TYR A 60 5.25 -18.70 -20.79
C TYR A 60 5.12 -19.95 -19.88
N ARG A 61 6.20 -20.36 -19.20
CA ARG A 61 6.16 -21.45 -18.21
C ARG A 61 5.25 -21.11 -17.02
N ARG A 62 5.16 -19.84 -16.66
CA ARG A 62 4.26 -19.33 -15.61
C ARG A 62 2.82 -19.12 -16.08
N GLY A 63 2.48 -19.49 -17.32
CA GLY A 63 1.11 -19.49 -17.84
C GLY A 63 0.72 -18.28 -18.69
N VAL A 64 1.59 -17.28 -18.89
CA VAL A 64 1.32 -16.16 -19.82
C VAL A 64 1.24 -16.69 -21.25
N ARG A 65 0.23 -16.24 -21.99
CA ARG A 65 -0.03 -16.67 -23.37
C ARG A 65 -0.09 -15.52 -24.38
N ASN A 66 -0.01 -14.28 -23.92
CA ASN A 66 -0.14 -13.11 -24.79
C ASN A 66 1.06 -12.19 -24.62
N PHE A 67 1.76 -11.91 -25.72
CA PHE A 67 3.02 -11.17 -25.74
C PHE A 67 3.00 -10.10 -26.84
N VAL A 68 3.42 -8.88 -26.50
CA VAL A 68 3.75 -7.83 -27.49
C VAL A 68 5.26 -7.77 -27.63
N VAL A 69 5.74 -7.95 -28.85
CA VAL A 69 7.17 -8.14 -29.13
C VAL A 69 7.59 -7.36 -30.37
N GLU A 70 8.86 -7.00 -30.46
CA GLU A 70 9.47 -6.47 -31.69
C GLU A 70 9.94 -7.60 -32.61
N ASN A 71 10.37 -8.71 -32.00
CA ASN A 71 10.81 -9.89 -32.72
C ASN A 71 10.08 -11.13 -32.21
N VAL A 72 9.41 -11.84 -33.10
CA VAL A 72 8.76 -13.12 -32.78
C VAL A 72 9.83 -14.20 -32.60
N PRO A 73 9.80 -15.01 -31.53
CA PRO A 73 10.74 -16.10 -31.35
C PRO A 73 10.73 -17.09 -32.51
N ASN A 74 11.91 -17.54 -32.94
CA ASN A 74 12.00 -18.57 -33.95
C ASN A 74 11.31 -19.87 -33.47
N ASN A 75 10.58 -20.55 -34.35
CA ASN A 75 9.82 -21.78 -34.05
C ASN A 75 8.78 -21.56 -32.93
N PHE A 76 8.15 -20.37 -32.88
CA PHE A 76 7.17 -20.04 -31.84
C PHE A 76 6.00 -21.04 -31.79
N SER A 77 5.54 -21.55 -32.92
CA SER A 77 4.44 -22.53 -33.01
C SER A 77 4.73 -23.85 -32.28
N ASP A 78 5.97 -24.26 -32.22
CA ASP A 78 6.38 -25.51 -31.56
C ASP A 78 6.70 -25.30 -30.08
N LEU A 79 7.34 -24.19 -29.77
CA LEU A 79 7.84 -23.86 -28.43
C LEU A 79 6.79 -23.23 -27.54
N TYR A 80 5.84 -22.45 -28.12
CA TYR A 80 4.87 -21.62 -27.38
C TYR A 80 3.44 -21.94 -27.83
N LYS A 81 3.01 -23.18 -27.63
CA LYS A 81 1.66 -23.62 -28.00
C LYS A 81 0.58 -22.77 -27.32
N HIS A 82 -0.44 -22.44 -28.11
CA HIS A 82 -1.57 -21.61 -27.67
C HIS A 82 -1.18 -20.18 -27.22
N ALA A 83 0.01 -19.70 -27.56
CA ALA A 83 0.41 -18.32 -27.30
C ALA A 83 0.10 -17.40 -28.49
N ASN A 84 -0.23 -16.15 -28.19
CA ASN A 84 -0.34 -15.07 -29.15
C ASN A 84 0.91 -14.18 -29.04
N PHE A 85 1.55 -13.92 -30.17
CA PHE A 85 2.59 -12.89 -30.28
C PHE A 85 2.07 -11.77 -31.17
N LEU A 86 1.99 -10.57 -30.62
CA LEU A 86 1.65 -9.35 -31.33
C LEU A 86 2.94 -8.63 -31.70
N LYS A 87 3.36 -8.77 -32.95
CA LYS A 87 4.58 -8.14 -33.46
C LYS A 87 4.30 -6.69 -33.81
N VAL A 88 5.10 -5.80 -33.24
CA VAL A 88 5.03 -4.35 -33.44
C VAL A 88 6.40 -3.78 -33.79
N GLY A 89 6.45 -2.58 -34.37
CA GLY A 89 7.71 -1.92 -34.67
C GLY A 89 8.43 -1.36 -33.44
N ASN A 90 7.67 -1.01 -32.40
CA ASN A 90 8.20 -0.51 -31.12
C ASN A 90 7.23 -0.88 -30.00
N THR A 91 7.70 -1.64 -29.03
CA THR A 91 6.86 -2.16 -27.92
C THR A 91 6.42 -1.06 -26.96
N LEU A 92 7.24 -0.04 -26.71
CA LEU A 92 6.88 1.10 -25.86
C LEU A 92 5.78 1.95 -26.52
N ALA A 93 5.91 2.24 -27.80
CA ALA A 93 4.89 2.98 -28.54
C ALA A 93 3.56 2.24 -28.58
N ALA A 94 3.57 0.94 -28.79
CA ALA A 94 2.36 0.09 -28.77
C ALA A 94 1.71 0.09 -27.37
N PHE A 95 2.52 0.03 -26.32
CA PHE A 95 2.06 0.12 -24.94
C PHE A 95 1.36 1.44 -24.63
N GLN A 96 1.96 2.54 -25.05
CA GLN A 96 1.40 3.89 -24.91
C GLN A 96 0.11 4.07 -25.73
N GLN A 97 0.09 3.54 -26.94
CA GLN A 97 -1.08 3.57 -27.83
C GLN A 97 -2.27 2.82 -27.22
N LEU A 98 -2.03 1.66 -26.63
CA LEU A 98 -3.07 0.89 -25.95
C LEU A 98 -3.61 1.65 -24.72
N ALA A 99 -2.73 2.25 -23.93
CA ALA A 99 -3.13 3.06 -22.77
C ALA A 99 -3.93 4.30 -23.18
N THR A 100 -3.55 4.94 -24.29
CA THR A 100 -4.29 6.07 -24.89
C THR A 100 -5.69 5.64 -25.33
N PHE A 101 -5.80 4.49 -25.97
CA PHE A 101 -7.09 3.92 -26.35
C PHE A 101 -7.97 3.66 -25.12
N HIS A 102 -7.41 3.05 -24.08
CA HIS A 102 -8.11 2.80 -22.83
C HIS A 102 -8.54 4.11 -22.15
N ARG A 103 -7.67 5.11 -22.08
CA ARG A 103 -7.97 6.44 -21.52
C ARG A 103 -9.16 7.11 -22.22
N LYS A 104 -9.26 7.02 -23.54
CA LYS A 104 -10.36 7.60 -24.34
C LYS A 104 -11.73 6.98 -24.06
N ALA A 105 -11.78 5.80 -23.44
CA ALA A 105 -13.04 5.17 -23.05
C ALA A 105 -13.72 5.85 -21.84
N PHE A 106 -13.04 6.76 -21.14
CA PHE A 106 -13.53 7.39 -19.93
C PHE A 106 -13.64 8.90 -20.08
N ASN A 107 -14.86 9.42 -19.94
CA ASN A 107 -15.14 10.86 -19.96
C ASN A 107 -15.22 11.41 -18.51
N ILE A 108 -14.10 11.32 -17.77
CA ILE A 108 -13.96 11.80 -16.40
C ILE A 108 -12.88 12.88 -16.32
N PRO A 109 -12.93 13.77 -15.31
CA PRO A 109 -11.85 14.71 -15.06
C PRO A 109 -10.53 13.98 -14.78
N ILE A 110 -9.46 14.44 -15.43
CA ILE A 110 -8.10 13.98 -15.14
C ILE A 110 -7.25 15.17 -14.74
N VAL A 111 -6.73 15.13 -13.53
CA VAL A 111 -5.76 16.10 -13.02
C VAL A 111 -4.36 15.60 -13.38
N GLY A 112 -3.72 16.30 -14.31
CA GLY A 112 -2.33 16.06 -14.69
C GLY A 112 -1.40 16.85 -13.79
N ILE A 113 -0.50 16.17 -13.06
CA ILE A 113 0.37 16.77 -12.06
C ILE A 113 1.83 16.63 -12.50
N THR A 114 2.53 17.77 -12.71
CA THR A 114 3.96 17.77 -12.98
C THR A 114 4.69 18.85 -12.19
N GLY A 115 6.02 18.82 -12.25
CA GLY A 115 6.93 19.71 -11.54
C GLY A 115 8.23 18.99 -11.22
N SER A 116 9.17 19.66 -10.58
CA SER A 116 10.41 19.04 -10.12
C SER A 116 10.18 18.30 -8.80
N ASN A 117 9.60 18.96 -7.80
CA ASN A 117 9.29 18.42 -6.49
C ASN A 117 7.80 18.58 -6.16
N GLY A 118 7.29 17.82 -5.17
CA GLY A 118 5.92 17.95 -4.68
C GLY A 118 4.85 17.12 -5.41
N LYS A 119 5.11 16.60 -6.61
CA LYS A 119 4.13 15.88 -7.45
C LYS A 119 3.39 14.76 -6.68
N THR A 120 4.14 13.86 -6.08
CA THR A 120 3.57 12.72 -5.35
C THR A 120 2.81 13.17 -4.10
N MET A 121 3.32 14.18 -3.39
CA MET A 121 2.63 14.73 -2.21
C MET A 121 1.29 15.34 -2.60
N VAL A 122 1.27 16.19 -3.63
CA VAL A 122 0.04 16.80 -4.15
C VAL A 122 -0.95 15.72 -4.61
N LYS A 123 -0.49 14.72 -5.36
CA LYS A 123 -1.32 13.59 -5.80
C LYS A 123 -1.96 12.85 -4.62
N GLU A 124 -1.16 12.49 -3.62
CA GLU A 124 -1.66 11.72 -2.46
C GLU A 124 -2.61 12.55 -1.60
N TRP A 125 -2.30 13.82 -1.35
CA TRP A 125 -3.20 14.68 -0.59
C TRP A 125 -4.48 15.02 -1.35
N LEU A 126 -4.43 15.24 -2.66
CA LEU A 126 -5.65 15.36 -3.47
C LEU A 126 -6.49 14.09 -3.41
N SER A 127 -5.84 12.92 -3.43
CA SER A 127 -6.55 11.67 -3.25
C SER A 127 -7.24 11.60 -1.88
N GLN A 128 -6.57 12.00 -0.79
CA GLN A 128 -7.20 12.08 0.53
C GLN A 128 -8.38 13.04 0.55
N LEU A 129 -8.27 14.22 -0.09
CA LEU A 129 -9.33 15.23 -0.10
C LEU A 129 -10.56 14.78 -0.90
N PHE A 130 -10.36 14.10 -2.06
CA PHE A 130 -11.47 13.71 -2.94
C PHE A 130 -12.10 12.38 -2.57
N SER A 131 -11.38 11.45 -1.92
CA SER A 131 -11.90 10.12 -1.60
C SER A 131 -13.09 10.10 -0.65
N TYR A 132 -13.42 11.23 -0.02
CA TYR A 132 -14.64 11.38 0.77
C TYR A 132 -15.91 11.32 -0.09
N ASP A 133 -15.84 11.84 -1.32
CA ASP A 133 -17.02 12.03 -2.20
C ASP A 133 -16.92 11.25 -3.50
N MET A 134 -15.73 10.90 -3.95
CA MET A 134 -15.45 10.37 -5.29
C MET A 134 -14.61 9.10 -5.24
N ASN A 135 -14.82 8.23 -6.23
CA ASN A 135 -13.92 7.13 -6.51
C ASN A 135 -12.70 7.65 -7.29
N VAL A 136 -11.59 7.80 -6.58
CA VAL A 136 -10.35 8.36 -7.12
C VAL A 136 -9.48 7.25 -7.72
N THR A 137 -9.11 7.39 -8.99
CA THR A 137 -8.03 6.60 -9.59
C THR A 137 -6.78 7.45 -9.63
N ARG A 138 -5.66 6.95 -9.07
CA ARG A 138 -4.40 7.70 -9.04
C ARG A 138 -3.21 6.86 -9.48
N SER A 139 -2.14 7.52 -9.88
CA SER A 139 -0.87 6.86 -10.15
C SER A 139 -0.37 6.12 -8.89
N PRO A 140 -0.12 4.81 -8.96
CA PRO A 140 0.49 4.06 -7.86
C PRO A 140 1.91 4.58 -7.57
N LYS A 141 2.27 4.71 -6.31
CA LYS A 141 3.61 5.18 -5.91
C LYS A 141 4.02 6.44 -6.72
N SER A 142 5.15 6.40 -7.40
CA SER A 142 5.63 7.46 -8.32
C SER A 142 5.67 6.97 -9.77
N TYR A 143 4.61 6.31 -10.23
CA TYR A 143 4.47 5.86 -11.63
C TYR A 143 4.21 7.06 -12.54
N ASN A 144 5.26 7.82 -12.83
CA ASN A 144 5.21 9.08 -13.56
C ASN A 144 6.01 9.09 -14.87
N SER A 145 6.66 7.97 -15.22
CA SER A 145 7.50 7.82 -16.41
C SER A 145 6.70 7.40 -17.64
N GLN A 146 7.40 7.28 -18.79
CA GLN A 146 6.86 6.78 -20.06
C GLN A 146 6.24 5.36 -19.97
N ILE A 147 6.61 4.59 -18.94
CA ILE A 147 6.04 3.26 -18.63
C ILE A 147 5.01 3.37 -17.50
N GLY A 148 5.31 4.13 -16.47
CA GLY A 148 4.46 4.24 -15.27
C GLY A 148 3.12 4.92 -15.53
N VAL A 149 3.07 5.93 -16.41
CA VAL A 149 1.84 6.63 -16.77
C VAL A 149 0.84 5.71 -17.50
N PRO A 150 1.22 4.95 -18.53
CA PRO A 150 0.34 3.95 -19.12
C PRO A 150 -0.23 2.95 -18.14
N LEU A 151 0.59 2.41 -17.23
CA LEU A 151 0.11 1.51 -16.16
C LEU A 151 -0.88 2.20 -15.22
N SER A 152 -0.65 3.48 -14.90
CA SER A 152 -1.57 4.27 -14.07
C SER A 152 -2.93 4.47 -14.73
N LEU A 153 -2.94 4.79 -16.02
CA LEU A 153 -4.16 4.99 -16.79
C LEU A 153 -4.94 3.68 -16.97
N TRP A 154 -4.26 2.54 -17.09
CA TRP A 154 -4.90 1.23 -17.17
C TRP A 154 -5.71 0.86 -15.92
N LEU A 155 -5.51 1.58 -14.80
CA LEU A 155 -6.31 1.44 -13.58
C LEU A 155 -7.71 2.06 -13.69
N LEU A 156 -7.94 2.94 -14.66
CA LEU A 156 -9.26 3.52 -14.88
C LEU A 156 -10.29 2.41 -15.16
N ASN A 157 -11.44 2.56 -14.58
CA ASN A 157 -12.58 1.64 -14.75
C ASN A 157 -13.90 2.39 -14.66
N GLU A 158 -15.01 1.69 -14.88
CA GLU A 158 -16.38 2.27 -14.88
C GLU A 158 -16.77 2.96 -13.55
N ASN A 159 -16.11 2.64 -12.45
CA ASN A 159 -16.36 3.27 -11.16
C ASN A 159 -15.48 4.51 -10.93
N SER A 160 -14.48 4.77 -11.77
CA SER A 160 -13.59 5.92 -11.64
C SER A 160 -14.37 7.22 -11.91
N GLN A 161 -14.28 8.17 -10.97
CA GLN A 161 -14.96 9.47 -11.09
C GLN A 161 -13.99 10.63 -11.30
N ILE A 162 -12.74 10.46 -10.87
CA ILE A 162 -11.64 11.40 -11.09
C ILE A 162 -10.33 10.63 -11.20
N GLY A 163 -9.42 11.10 -12.09
CA GLY A 163 -8.07 10.56 -12.21
C GLY A 163 -7.02 11.57 -11.76
N LEU A 164 -6.07 11.14 -10.93
CA LEU A 164 -4.92 11.93 -10.47
C LEU A 164 -3.65 11.31 -11.03
N ILE A 165 -3.13 11.88 -12.11
CA ILE A 165 -2.03 11.28 -12.88
C ILE A 165 -0.77 12.15 -12.75
N GLU A 166 0.26 11.54 -12.18
CA GLU A 166 1.57 12.16 -12.04
C GLU A 166 2.39 11.97 -13.33
N ALA A 167 2.96 13.07 -13.87
CA ALA A 167 3.81 13.06 -15.05
C ALA A 167 5.22 13.58 -14.72
N GLY A 168 6.23 12.78 -15.00
CA GLY A 168 7.64 13.10 -14.81
C GLY A 168 8.40 12.89 -16.11
N ILE A 169 9.38 13.76 -16.35
CA ILE A 169 10.27 13.70 -17.50
C ILE A 169 11.73 13.79 -17.08
N SER A 170 12.57 13.16 -17.85
CA SER A 170 14.03 13.21 -17.72
C SER A 170 14.71 13.84 -18.95
N LYS A 171 14.03 13.93 -20.08
CA LYS A 171 14.57 14.48 -21.35
C LYS A 171 13.55 15.37 -22.04
N VAL A 172 14.02 16.24 -22.93
CA VAL A 172 13.20 17.04 -23.85
C VAL A 172 12.44 16.11 -24.80
N GLY A 173 11.17 16.44 -25.09
CA GLY A 173 10.27 15.69 -25.97
C GLY A 173 9.46 14.60 -25.27
N GLU A 174 9.74 14.27 -24.02
CA GLU A 174 9.00 13.24 -23.28
C GLU A 174 7.61 13.72 -22.83
N MET A 175 7.42 15.00 -22.53
CA MET A 175 6.17 15.50 -21.98
C MET A 175 5.03 15.53 -23.00
N GLN A 176 5.33 15.79 -24.27
CA GLN A 176 4.31 15.74 -25.32
C GLN A 176 3.74 14.32 -25.44
N ALA A 177 4.56 13.29 -25.39
CA ALA A 177 4.08 11.91 -25.41
C ALA A 177 3.20 11.58 -24.19
N LEU A 178 3.56 12.07 -22.99
CA LEU A 178 2.73 11.91 -21.80
C LEU A 178 1.42 12.70 -21.89
N HIS A 179 1.44 13.91 -22.42
CA HIS A 179 0.22 14.68 -22.67
C HIS A 179 -0.77 13.92 -23.56
N ASP A 180 -0.28 13.37 -24.67
CA ASP A 180 -1.11 12.65 -25.66
C ASP A 180 -1.73 11.37 -25.08
N ILE A 181 -1.10 10.80 -24.07
CA ILE A 181 -1.59 9.61 -23.35
C ILE A 181 -2.57 10.00 -22.25
N ILE A 182 -2.22 10.99 -21.41
CA ILE A 182 -2.99 11.38 -20.23
C ILE A 182 -4.25 12.15 -20.61
N MET A 183 -4.13 13.06 -21.60
CA MET A 183 -5.19 14.00 -22.00
C MET A 183 -5.83 14.64 -20.75
N PRO A 184 -5.07 15.41 -19.96
CA PRO A 184 -5.56 15.98 -18.72
C PRO A 184 -6.63 17.03 -19.00
N THR A 185 -7.60 17.17 -18.09
CA THR A 185 -8.62 18.23 -18.13
C THR A 185 -8.23 19.40 -17.24
N VAL A 186 -7.44 19.14 -16.19
CA VAL A 186 -6.93 20.15 -15.25
C VAL A 186 -5.43 19.91 -15.06
N GLY A 187 -4.66 20.97 -15.10
CA GLY A 187 -3.22 20.96 -14.91
C GLY A 187 -2.81 21.45 -13.53
N VAL A 188 -1.81 20.79 -12.94
CA VAL A 188 -1.17 21.25 -11.70
C VAL A 188 0.34 21.28 -11.92
N LEU A 189 0.91 22.48 -11.87
CA LEU A 189 2.33 22.69 -11.88
C LEU A 189 2.81 22.91 -10.42
N THR A 190 3.57 21.97 -9.90
CA THR A 190 4.20 22.11 -8.58
C THR A 190 5.44 23.00 -8.68
N SER A 191 6.47 22.81 -7.88
CA SER A 191 7.69 23.64 -7.95
C SER A 191 8.58 23.27 -9.13
N ILE A 192 9.32 24.26 -9.68
CA ILE A 192 10.38 24.07 -10.67
C ILE A 192 11.74 24.14 -9.97
N GLY A 193 12.58 23.13 -10.16
CA GLY A 193 13.90 23.05 -9.53
C GLY A 193 14.90 22.21 -10.37
N THR A 194 16.09 21.99 -9.85
CA THR A 194 17.24 21.40 -10.55
C THR A 194 17.22 19.89 -10.73
N ALA A 195 16.23 19.16 -10.17
CA ALA A 195 16.13 17.70 -10.34
C ALA A 195 16.11 17.31 -11.83
N HIS A 196 16.98 16.39 -12.27
CA HIS A 196 17.20 16.00 -13.68
C HIS A 196 17.64 17.14 -14.62
N GLN A 197 18.38 18.13 -14.11
CA GLN A 197 18.79 19.29 -14.89
C GLN A 197 19.81 18.95 -16.01
N GLU A 198 20.55 17.86 -15.87
CA GLU A 198 21.59 17.44 -16.82
C GLU A 198 21.13 17.30 -18.28
N ASN A 199 19.84 17.08 -18.51
CA ASN A 199 19.26 16.89 -19.83
C ASN A 199 18.52 18.15 -20.37
N PHE A 200 18.64 19.30 -19.68
CA PHE A 200 17.99 20.55 -20.03
C PHE A 200 19.02 21.70 -19.99
N SER A 201 19.01 22.58 -20.98
CA SER A 201 19.93 23.70 -21.06
C SER A 201 19.67 24.79 -20.00
N SER A 202 18.45 24.88 -19.50
CA SER A 202 18.02 25.84 -18.49
C SER A 202 16.75 25.39 -17.73
N LEU A 203 16.51 26.00 -16.56
CA LEU A 203 15.25 25.80 -15.83
C LEU A 203 14.03 26.30 -16.61
N LYS A 204 14.22 27.32 -17.46
CA LYS A 204 13.17 27.83 -18.34
C LYS A 204 12.80 26.80 -19.40
N GLU A 205 13.77 26.20 -20.09
CA GLU A 205 13.50 25.11 -21.05
C GLU A 205 12.77 23.94 -20.39
N LYS A 206 13.21 23.52 -19.23
CA LYS A 206 12.59 22.45 -18.44
C LYS A 206 11.16 22.79 -18.03
N CYS A 207 10.90 24.04 -17.63
CA CYS A 207 9.56 24.51 -17.32
C CYS A 207 8.67 24.49 -18.56
N ASN A 208 9.15 25.00 -19.68
CA ASN A 208 8.41 25.00 -20.95
C ASN A 208 8.08 23.58 -21.42
N GLU A 209 9.03 22.64 -21.28
CA GLU A 209 8.76 21.23 -21.59
C GLU A 209 7.65 20.67 -20.71
N LYS A 210 7.65 20.97 -19.39
CA LYS A 210 6.60 20.53 -18.47
C LYS A 210 5.23 21.15 -18.77
N LEU A 211 5.18 22.39 -19.24
CA LEU A 211 3.94 23.06 -19.61
C LEU A 211 3.22 22.39 -20.80
N LEU A 212 3.94 21.63 -21.63
CA LEU A 212 3.30 20.86 -22.73
C LEU A 212 2.24 19.90 -22.20
N LEU A 213 2.36 19.41 -20.94
CA LEU A 213 1.34 18.57 -20.32
C LEU A 213 -0.04 19.26 -20.28
N PHE A 214 -0.08 20.57 -20.19
CA PHE A 214 -1.30 21.33 -19.90
C PHE A 214 -1.96 21.93 -21.14
N LYS A 215 -1.46 21.62 -22.31
CA LYS A 215 -2.05 22.08 -23.56
C LYS A 215 -3.50 21.62 -23.67
N GLY A 216 -4.44 22.57 -23.84
CA GLY A 216 -5.88 22.30 -23.97
C GLY A 216 -6.55 21.86 -22.64
N THR A 217 -5.93 22.01 -21.48
CA THR A 217 -6.60 21.84 -20.19
C THR A 217 -7.51 23.03 -19.88
N GLN A 218 -8.60 22.76 -19.15
CA GLN A 218 -9.60 23.77 -18.79
C GLN A 218 -9.08 24.77 -17.75
N ALA A 219 -8.22 24.30 -16.83
CA ALA A 219 -7.60 25.11 -15.78
C ALA A 219 -6.17 24.68 -15.52
N LEU A 220 -5.32 25.64 -15.15
CA LEU A 220 -3.94 25.42 -14.71
C LEU A 220 -3.72 26.02 -13.33
N ILE A 221 -3.35 25.21 -12.38
CA ILE A 221 -3.02 25.59 -11.01
C ILE A 221 -1.50 25.67 -10.86
N TYR A 222 -0.99 26.79 -10.36
CA TYR A 222 0.43 27.01 -10.13
C TYR A 222 0.69 28.11 -9.08
N ARG A 223 1.92 28.17 -8.56
CA ARG A 223 2.35 29.21 -7.64
C ARG A 223 2.88 30.42 -8.42
N LEU A 224 2.26 31.58 -8.22
CA LEU A 224 2.66 32.84 -8.88
C LEU A 224 4.01 33.36 -8.38
N ASP A 225 4.33 33.07 -7.10
CA ASP A 225 5.60 33.50 -6.48
C ASP A 225 6.82 32.73 -7.00
N ASP A 226 6.64 31.61 -7.68
CA ASP A 226 7.69 30.93 -8.44
C ASP A 226 7.91 31.69 -9.75
N LYS A 227 8.88 32.61 -9.76
CA LYS A 227 9.15 33.49 -10.91
C LYS A 227 9.41 32.74 -12.21
N ILE A 228 10.04 31.58 -12.15
CA ILE A 228 10.31 30.77 -13.36
C ILE A 228 9.01 30.21 -13.90
N ALA A 229 8.21 29.59 -13.04
CA ALA A 229 6.91 29.05 -13.42
C ALA A 229 5.99 30.17 -13.94
N ALA A 230 5.88 31.29 -13.22
CA ALA A 230 5.04 32.42 -13.60
C ALA A 230 5.40 33.02 -14.95
N ASN A 231 6.69 33.23 -15.21
CA ASN A 231 7.18 33.77 -16.50
C ASN A 231 6.90 32.78 -17.65
N CYS A 232 7.17 31.49 -17.46
CA CYS A 232 6.90 30.48 -18.49
C CYS A 232 5.41 30.34 -18.79
N VAL A 233 4.55 30.36 -17.75
CA VAL A 233 3.10 30.34 -17.93
C VAL A 233 2.63 31.58 -18.70
N ALA A 234 3.09 32.78 -18.36
CA ALA A 234 2.75 34.02 -19.06
C ALA A 234 3.18 34.00 -20.54
N GLU A 235 4.35 33.43 -20.85
CA GLU A 235 4.84 33.30 -22.22
C GLU A 235 4.19 32.15 -23.01
N SER A 236 3.58 31.17 -22.34
CA SER A 236 3.03 29.94 -22.98
C SER A 236 1.74 30.17 -23.78
N CYS A 237 1.14 31.37 -23.69
CA CYS A 237 -0.16 31.67 -24.29
C CYS A 237 -1.23 30.64 -23.93
N TYR A 238 -1.27 30.21 -22.68
CA TYR A 238 -2.24 29.25 -22.18
C TYR A 238 -3.66 29.80 -22.33
N ASP A 239 -4.57 29.00 -22.87
CA ASP A 239 -5.93 29.40 -23.27
C ASP A 239 -7.03 29.02 -22.26
N GLY A 240 -6.69 28.30 -21.18
CA GLY A 240 -7.61 27.92 -20.11
C GLY A 240 -7.63 28.92 -18.94
N GLU A 241 -8.37 28.56 -17.87
CA GLU A 241 -8.44 29.34 -16.63
C GLU A 241 -7.12 29.23 -15.85
N LEU A 242 -6.47 30.38 -15.58
CA LEU A 242 -5.28 30.43 -14.73
C LEU A 242 -5.68 30.60 -13.28
N LEU A 243 -5.43 29.59 -12.46
CA LEU A 243 -5.72 29.55 -11.04
C LEU A 243 -4.41 29.64 -10.24
N ALA A 244 -3.78 30.82 -10.34
CA ALA A 244 -2.56 31.10 -9.60
C ALA A 244 -2.84 31.31 -8.10
N TRP A 245 -1.91 30.87 -7.26
CA TRP A 245 -1.92 31.23 -5.84
C TRP A 245 -0.63 31.97 -5.44
N SER A 246 -0.75 32.88 -4.48
CA SER A 246 0.37 33.71 -4.03
C SER A 246 0.25 34.08 -2.56
N GLU A 247 1.39 34.29 -1.89
CA GLU A 247 1.53 34.88 -0.57
C GLU A 247 1.74 36.41 -0.64
N TYR A 248 2.04 36.95 -1.82
CA TYR A 248 2.43 38.35 -1.98
C TYR A 248 1.53 39.15 -2.92
N ASP A 249 0.94 38.50 -3.92
CA ASP A 249 0.13 39.15 -4.93
C ASP A 249 -1.37 38.95 -4.65
N THR A 250 -2.03 40.04 -4.27
CA THR A 250 -3.47 40.05 -3.96
C THR A 250 -4.36 39.82 -5.18
N THR A 251 -3.83 39.87 -6.40
CA THR A 251 -4.57 39.61 -7.64
C THR A 251 -4.63 38.15 -8.00
N ALA A 252 -3.92 37.28 -7.26
CA ALA A 252 -3.97 35.85 -7.46
C ALA A 252 -5.38 35.30 -7.16
N ALA A 253 -5.81 34.29 -7.95
CA ALA A 253 -7.11 33.64 -7.74
C ALA A 253 -7.27 33.07 -6.34
N PHE A 254 -6.16 32.61 -5.74
CA PHE A 254 -6.09 32.22 -4.32
C PHE A 254 -4.98 33.02 -3.67
N TYR A 255 -5.35 34.00 -2.86
CA TYR A 255 -4.43 34.83 -2.13
C TYR A 255 -4.30 34.36 -0.68
N VAL A 256 -3.09 34.11 -0.23
CA VAL A 256 -2.78 33.76 1.15
C VAL A 256 -2.58 35.03 1.96
N GLU A 257 -3.54 35.39 2.80
CA GLU A 257 -3.47 36.62 3.62
C GLU A 257 -2.39 36.52 4.71
N ARG A 258 -2.31 35.35 5.34
CA ARG A 258 -1.29 35.07 6.38
C ARG A 258 -1.19 33.58 6.68
N ILE A 259 -0.03 33.19 7.18
CA ILE A 259 0.28 31.84 7.67
C ILE A 259 0.68 31.95 9.14
N GLU A 260 -0.09 31.31 10.03
CA GLU A 260 0.21 31.24 11.46
C GLU A 260 0.75 29.85 11.78
N LYS A 261 2.00 29.77 12.24
CA LYS A 261 2.64 28.50 12.61
C LYS A 261 2.66 28.32 14.11
N SER A 262 2.19 27.16 14.56
CA SER A 262 2.36 26.68 15.93
C SER A 262 3.51 25.64 15.99
N ASN A 263 3.65 24.94 17.11
CA ASN A 263 4.66 23.89 17.24
C ASN A 263 4.40 22.65 16.34
N THR A 264 3.14 22.39 16.01
CA THR A 264 2.74 21.15 15.31
C THR A 264 1.81 21.39 14.13
N THR A 265 1.22 22.57 14.01
CA THR A 265 0.22 22.88 12.99
C THR A 265 0.47 24.25 12.38
N SER A 266 -0.05 24.47 11.19
CA SER A 266 -0.08 25.78 10.54
C SER A 266 -1.51 26.12 10.17
N THR A 267 -1.93 27.38 10.44
CA THR A 267 -3.23 27.91 10.01
C THR A 267 -3.03 28.82 8.83
N ILE A 268 -3.72 28.54 7.73
CA ILE A 268 -3.66 29.30 6.49
C ILE A 268 -4.95 30.12 6.39
N HIS A 269 -4.84 31.44 6.32
CA HIS A 269 -5.93 32.35 6.01
C HIS A 269 -5.83 32.76 4.55
N TYR A 270 -6.94 32.71 3.82
CA TYR A 270 -6.92 32.93 2.37
C TYR A 270 -8.17 33.64 1.85
N ILE A 271 -8.03 34.24 0.67
CA ILE A 271 -9.13 34.75 -0.13
C ILE A 271 -9.15 33.95 -1.45
N TRP A 272 -10.29 33.36 -1.75
CA TRP A 272 -10.53 32.63 -2.99
C TRP A 272 -11.39 33.47 -3.95
N LYS A 273 -10.92 33.61 -5.21
CA LYS A 273 -11.59 34.38 -6.27
C LYS A 273 -12.04 35.77 -5.79
N HIS A 274 -11.20 36.44 -5.04
CA HIS A 274 -11.35 37.82 -4.51
C HIS A 274 -12.58 38.07 -3.63
N SER A 275 -13.34 37.05 -3.26
CA SER A 275 -14.61 37.23 -2.56
C SER A 275 -14.84 36.25 -1.40
N ILE A 276 -14.28 35.07 -1.46
CA ILE A 276 -14.52 34.03 -0.47
C ILE A 276 -13.35 33.99 0.50
N HIS A 277 -13.57 34.47 1.72
CA HIS A 277 -12.61 34.39 2.82
C HIS A 277 -12.74 33.04 3.51
N GLY A 278 -11.60 32.39 3.77
CA GLY A 278 -11.58 31.12 4.46
C GLY A 278 -10.30 30.91 5.26
N ASN A 279 -10.30 29.88 6.06
CA ASN A 279 -9.09 29.39 6.70
C ASN A 279 -9.13 27.86 6.84
N PHE A 280 -7.98 27.26 6.93
CA PHE A 280 -7.84 25.85 7.28
C PHE A 280 -6.58 25.61 8.09
N ILE A 281 -6.61 24.56 8.91
CA ILE A 281 -5.48 24.11 9.71
C ILE A 281 -4.81 22.94 8.99
N LEU A 282 -3.48 22.95 8.99
CA LEU A 282 -2.65 21.86 8.46
C LEU A 282 -1.88 21.19 9.60
N PRO A 283 -1.77 19.86 9.61
CA PRO A 283 -0.90 19.13 10.54
C PRO A 283 0.59 19.16 10.12
N PHE A 284 1.01 20.22 9.42
CA PHE A 284 2.37 20.42 8.89
C PHE A 284 2.84 21.82 9.19
N ILE A 285 4.17 21.99 9.40
CA ILE A 285 4.78 23.28 9.71
C ILE A 285 5.88 23.68 8.72
N ASP A 286 6.30 22.77 7.86
CA ASP A 286 7.32 23.04 6.85
C ASP A 286 6.73 23.72 5.61
N ASP A 287 7.54 24.60 5.00
CA ASP A 287 7.09 25.44 3.89
C ASP A 287 6.75 24.62 2.63
N ALA A 288 7.44 23.51 2.41
CA ALA A 288 7.18 22.65 1.25
C ALA A 288 5.82 21.96 1.36
N SER A 289 5.51 21.40 2.53
CA SER A 289 4.19 20.80 2.81
C SER A 289 3.08 21.86 2.75
N ILE A 290 3.30 23.03 3.34
CA ILE A 290 2.33 24.14 3.30
C ILE A 290 2.05 24.54 1.83
N SER A 291 3.08 24.76 1.01
CA SER A 291 2.95 25.14 -0.39
C SER A 291 2.19 24.08 -1.20
N ASN A 292 2.51 22.79 -1.02
CA ASN A 292 1.80 21.71 -1.68
C ASN A 292 0.34 21.59 -1.22
N CYS A 293 0.05 21.80 0.09
CA CYS A 293 -1.32 21.81 0.61
C CYS A 293 -2.14 22.99 0.07
N ILE A 294 -1.54 24.18 -0.06
CA ILE A 294 -2.21 25.33 -0.69
C ILE A 294 -2.56 24.99 -2.14
N THR A 295 -1.63 24.38 -2.88
CA THR A 295 -1.91 23.90 -4.24
C THR A 295 -3.09 22.92 -4.26
N CYS A 296 -3.15 21.97 -3.31
CA CYS A 296 -4.27 21.04 -3.17
C CYS A 296 -5.59 21.77 -2.83
N ALA A 297 -5.54 22.81 -1.99
CA ALA A 297 -6.72 23.62 -1.64
C ALA A 297 -7.32 24.30 -2.89
N VAL A 298 -6.48 24.87 -3.74
CA VAL A 298 -6.92 25.51 -4.99
C VAL A 298 -7.61 24.49 -5.91
N VAL A 299 -7.02 23.30 -6.09
CA VAL A 299 -7.63 22.22 -6.88
C VAL A 299 -8.96 21.80 -6.26
N ALA A 300 -9.04 21.61 -4.95
CA ALA A 300 -10.24 21.18 -4.25
C ALA A 300 -11.39 22.21 -4.40
N LEU A 301 -11.08 23.49 -4.23
CA LEU A 301 -12.06 24.59 -4.44
C LEU A 301 -12.51 24.70 -5.90
N TYR A 302 -11.61 24.49 -6.84
CA TYR A 302 -11.98 24.45 -8.28
C TYR A 302 -12.97 23.32 -8.56
N PHE A 303 -12.83 22.17 -7.94
CA PHE A 303 -13.79 21.06 -8.07
C PHE A 303 -15.04 21.22 -7.19
N GLY A 304 -15.23 22.37 -6.54
CA GLY A 304 -16.45 22.73 -5.84
C GLY A 304 -16.55 22.24 -4.39
N ILE A 305 -15.45 21.76 -3.80
CA ILE A 305 -15.43 21.47 -2.36
C ILE A 305 -15.62 22.81 -1.60
N GLN A 306 -16.66 22.86 -0.76
CA GLN A 306 -16.98 24.08 -0.01
C GLN A 306 -15.88 24.39 1.02
N PRO A 307 -15.61 25.70 1.32
CA PRO A 307 -14.54 26.11 2.24
C PRO A 307 -14.57 25.44 3.61
N GLU A 308 -15.76 25.25 4.18
CA GLU A 308 -15.93 24.62 5.50
C GLU A 308 -15.57 23.12 5.46
N VAL A 309 -15.93 22.43 4.37
CA VAL A 309 -15.60 21.02 4.15
C VAL A 309 -14.11 20.87 3.87
N LEU A 310 -13.55 21.78 3.07
CA LEU A 310 -12.11 21.83 2.81
C LEU A 310 -11.32 21.98 4.12
N ALA A 311 -11.71 22.91 5.00
CA ALA A 311 -11.05 23.13 6.28
C ALA A 311 -11.05 21.88 7.16
N GLN A 312 -12.18 21.15 7.21
CA GLN A 312 -12.28 19.89 7.95
C GLN A 312 -11.38 18.78 7.41
N ARG A 313 -11.24 18.68 6.07
CA ARG A 313 -10.42 17.66 5.41
C ARG A 313 -8.95 17.99 5.50
N MET A 314 -8.57 19.28 5.35
CA MET A 314 -7.18 19.73 5.47
C MET A 314 -6.58 19.44 6.84
N ALA A 315 -7.35 19.60 7.91
CA ALA A 315 -6.92 19.28 9.26
C ALA A 315 -6.65 17.79 9.50
N LYS A 316 -7.15 16.92 8.63
CA LYS A 316 -7.01 15.45 8.71
C LYS A 316 -6.02 14.88 7.72
N LEU A 317 -5.28 15.70 6.97
CA LEU A 317 -4.28 15.22 6.04
C LEU A 317 -3.18 14.45 6.76
N GLU A 318 -2.87 13.27 6.26
CA GLU A 318 -1.81 12.43 6.78
C GLU A 318 -0.50 12.68 6.03
N PRO A 319 0.67 12.55 6.71
CA PRO A 319 1.96 12.59 6.04
C PRO A 319 2.05 11.52 4.96
N VAL A 320 2.61 11.89 3.82
CA VAL A 320 2.91 10.92 2.76
C VAL A 320 4.17 10.16 3.16
N ALA A 321 4.08 8.85 3.30
CA ALA A 321 5.20 7.99 3.65
C ALA A 321 6.41 8.23 2.71
N MET A 322 7.62 8.18 3.27
CA MET A 322 8.91 8.36 2.59
C MET A 322 9.24 9.82 2.14
N ARG A 323 8.65 10.86 2.77
CA ARG A 323 9.08 12.25 2.57
C ARG A 323 9.02 13.04 3.87
N LEU A 324 10.20 13.44 4.38
CA LEU A 324 10.40 14.19 5.63
C LEU A 324 9.67 13.56 6.83
N GLU A 325 9.65 12.24 6.90
CA GLU A 325 9.06 11.51 8.00
C GLU A 325 9.92 11.64 9.27
N VAL A 326 9.32 12.07 10.36
CA VAL A 326 10.02 12.23 11.64
C VAL A 326 9.69 11.06 12.55
N LYS A 327 10.73 10.38 13.01
CA LYS A 327 10.63 9.23 13.94
C LYS A 327 11.53 9.45 15.16
N GLU A 328 11.12 8.92 16.31
CA GLU A 328 12.05 8.79 17.41
C GLU A 328 13.09 7.72 17.09
N GLY A 329 14.35 8.08 17.23
CA GLY A 329 15.49 7.17 17.06
C GLY A 329 15.92 6.49 18.35
N GLN A 330 16.75 5.46 18.22
CA GLN A 330 17.43 4.82 19.35
C GLN A 330 18.37 5.81 20.05
N HIS A 331 18.77 5.51 21.26
CA HIS A 331 19.74 6.29 22.06
C HIS A 331 19.42 7.79 22.14
N GLY A 332 18.13 8.14 22.17
CA GLY A 332 17.68 9.52 22.25
C GLY A 332 17.78 10.33 20.96
N CYS A 333 18.07 9.71 19.81
CA CYS A 333 18.09 10.38 18.53
C CYS A 333 16.70 10.74 18.03
N THR A 334 16.62 11.73 17.15
CA THR A 334 15.44 11.99 16.32
C THR A 334 15.84 11.81 14.86
N LEU A 335 15.10 10.97 14.15
CA LEU A 335 15.34 10.67 12.74
C LEU A 335 14.41 11.49 11.86
N ILE A 336 14.95 12.10 10.84
CA ILE A 336 14.20 12.73 9.74
C ILE A 336 14.54 11.92 8.50
N ASN A 337 13.58 11.11 8.04
CA ASN A 337 13.77 10.27 6.86
C ASN A 337 13.28 10.98 5.60
N ASP A 338 14.18 11.21 4.64
CA ASP A 338 13.90 11.72 3.30
C ASP A 338 14.75 10.95 2.26
N SER A 339 14.68 9.64 2.30
CA SER A 339 15.56 8.72 1.57
C SER A 339 15.06 8.30 0.18
N TYR A 340 14.19 9.09 -0.46
CA TYR A 340 13.61 8.75 -1.76
C TYR A 340 14.29 9.41 -2.96
N ASN A 341 14.55 10.72 -2.88
CA ASN A 341 15.22 11.51 -3.90
C ASN A 341 16.48 12.14 -3.30
N SER A 342 17.57 12.13 -4.06
CA SER A 342 18.81 12.81 -3.68
C SER A 342 19.15 13.82 -4.76
N ASP A 343 18.58 15.03 -4.66
CA ASP A 343 18.91 16.22 -5.44
C ASP A 343 19.16 17.41 -4.51
N ILE A 344 19.85 18.42 -5.00
CA ILE A 344 20.35 19.53 -4.19
C ILE A 344 19.22 20.39 -3.59
N ASN A 345 18.14 20.62 -4.35
CA ASN A 345 16.99 21.39 -3.88
C ASN A 345 16.22 20.64 -2.79
N SER A 346 15.96 19.35 -2.98
CA SER A 346 15.31 18.52 -1.96
C SER A 346 16.18 18.37 -0.72
N LEU A 347 17.52 18.36 -0.85
CA LEU A 347 18.44 18.42 0.28
C LEU A 347 18.30 19.74 1.05
N ASN A 348 18.25 20.87 0.34
CA ASN A 348 18.06 22.19 0.96
C ASN A 348 16.74 22.26 1.76
N ILE A 349 15.64 21.78 1.18
CA ILE A 349 14.34 21.70 1.85
C ILE A 349 14.41 20.83 3.12
N ALA A 350 15.07 19.67 3.04
CA ALA A 350 15.21 18.77 4.17
C ALA A 350 16.07 19.36 5.31
N LEU A 351 17.13 20.07 4.96
CA LEU A 351 17.99 20.80 5.92
C LEU A 351 17.25 21.95 6.57
N ASP A 352 16.45 22.71 5.81
CA ASP A 352 15.59 23.77 6.35
C ASP A 352 14.56 23.22 7.33
N PHE A 353 13.91 22.10 6.96
CA PHE A 353 12.99 21.41 7.83
C PHE A 353 13.64 21.00 9.16
N MET A 354 14.83 20.39 9.10
CA MET A 354 15.59 20.00 10.30
C MET A 354 15.92 21.21 11.18
N ASN A 355 16.28 22.36 10.57
CA ASN A 355 16.69 23.57 11.30
C ASN A 355 15.53 24.31 11.98
N ARG A 356 14.31 24.25 11.46
CA ARG A 356 13.15 24.98 11.94
C ARG A 356 12.43 24.31 13.12
N ARG A 357 12.81 23.10 13.51
CA ARG A 357 12.17 22.37 14.62
C ARG A 357 12.56 22.95 15.98
N PRO A 358 11.61 23.51 16.74
CA PRO A 358 11.90 24.23 17.99
C PRO A 358 12.32 23.31 19.14
N ASP A 359 11.84 22.06 19.14
CA ASP A 359 12.10 21.04 20.16
C ASP A 359 13.55 20.53 20.17
N GLN A 360 14.38 20.96 19.20
CA GLN A 360 15.71 20.39 18.95
C GLN A 360 16.83 21.43 18.82
N LYS A 361 16.60 22.69 19.24
CA LYS A 361 17.57 23.79 19.09
C LYS A 361 18.91 23.55 19.78
N HIS A 362 19.00 22.64 20.74
CA HIS A 362 20.21 22.38 21.54
C HIS A 362 20.87 21.04 21.23
N ARG A 363 20.37 20.27 20.27
CA ARG A 363 20.91 18.95 19.92
C ARG A 363 21.88 19.06 18.75
N GLU A 364 22.84 18.19 18.70
CA GLU A 364 23.73 18.07 17.56
C GLU A 364 22.96 17.58 16.33
N ARG A 365 23.36 18.08 15.15
CA ARG A 365 22.72 17.77 13.88
C ARG A 365 23.67 16.98 13.01
N THR A 366 23.18 15.82 12.60
CA THR A 366 23.90 14.86 11.75
C THR A 366 23.18 14.72 10.42
N LEU A 367 23.89 14.86 9.34
CA LEU A 367 23.42 14.55 8.00
C LEU A 367 24.06 13.25 7.51
N ILE A 368 23.24 12.28 7.14
CA ILE A 368 23.65 11.07 6.42
C ILE A 368 23.15 11.22 4.99
N LEU A 369 24.08 11.38 4.04
CA LEU A 369 23.80 11.70 2.65
C LEU A 369 24.37 10.62 1.72
N SER A 370 23.55 10.14 0.76
CA SER A 370 24.05 9.31 -0.34
C SER A 370 24.60 10.14 -1.48
N ASP A 371 25.25 9.51 -2.47
CA ASP A 371 25.59 10.17 -3.72
C ASP A 371 24.34 10.82 -4.35
N ILE A 372 24.54 12.02 -4.91
CA ILE A 372 23.52 12.76 -5.66
C ILE A 372 23.73 12.47 -7.14
N TYR A 373 22.69 12.00 -7.80
CA TYR A 373 22.71 11.68 -9.23
C TYR A 373 22.00 12.75 -10.06
N GLN A 374 22.40 12.89 -11.32
CA GLN A 374 21.70 13.68 -12.32
C GLN A 374 21.54 15.18 -11.97
N SER A 375 22.58 15.79 -11.39
CA SER A 375 22.60 17.23 -11.07
C SER A 375 22.83 18.14 -12.28
N GLY A 376 23.43 17.64 -13.33
CA GLY A 376 23.90 18.45 -14.49
C GLY A 376 25.17 19.25 -14.22
N GLU A 377 25.80 19.08 -13.06
CA GLU A 377 27.03 19.73 -12.65
C GLU A 377 28.21 18.74 -12.57
N THR A 378 29.43 19.23 -12.54
CA THR A 378 30.55 18.35 -12.23
C THR A 378 30.52 17.90 -10.77
N GLU A 379 31.04 16.72 -10.47
CA GLU A 379 31.08 16.22 -9.08
C GLU A 379 31.73 17.22 -8.12
N GLU A 380 32.79 17.90 -8.58
CA GLU A 380 33.52 18.90 -7.80
C GLU A 380 32.63 20.11 -7.44
N GLN A 381 31.90 20.65 -8.40
CA GLN A 381 31.03 21.80 -8.21
C GLN A 381 29.85 21.42 -7.30
N LEU A 382 29.20 20.30 -7.59
CA LEU A 382 28.07 19.79 -6.82
C LEU A 382 28.43 19.60 -5.34
N TYR A 383 29.52 18.90 -5.05
CA TYR A 383 29.85 18.62 -3.65
C TYR A 383 30.53 19.79 -2.94
N ALA A 384 31.06 20.76 -3.65
CA ALA A 384 31.45 22.04 -3.09
C ALA A 384 30.23 22.84 -2.62
N GLU A 385 29.14 22.86 -3.41
CA GLU A 385 27.90 23.50 -3.05
C GLU A 385 27.23 22.78 -1.86
N VAL A 386 27.18 21.44 -1.88
CA VAL A 386 26.68 20.64 -0.75
C VAL A 386 27.49 20.95 0.52
N ALA A 387 28.78 21.00 0.46
CA ALA A 387 29.65 21.30 1.61
C ALA A 387 29.41 22.71 2.16
N ALA A 388 29.20 23.69 1.30
CA ALA A 388 28.84 25.07 1.69
C ALA A 388 27.49 25.11 2.40
N MET A 389 26.47 24.43 1.83
CA MET A 389 25.12 24.31 2.40
C MET A 389 25.12 23.62 3.77
N VAL A 390 25.84 22.51 3.91
CA VAL A 390 25.97 21.78 5.17
C VAL A 390 26.60 22.64 6.27
N LYS A 391 27.63 23.44 5.91
CA LYS A 391 28.29 24.37 6.82
C LYS A 391 27.36 25.52 7.22
N GLU A 392 26.70 26.15 6.25
CA GLU A 392 25.77 27.26 6.49
C GLU A 392 24.61 26.87 7.41
N ARG A 393 24.08 25.65 7.23
CA ARG A 393 22.99 25.11 8.03
C ARG A 393 23.44 24.58 9.39
N GLY A 394 24.71 24.65 9.74
CA GLY A 394 25.23 24.31 11.06
C GLY A 394 25.20 22.80 11.37
N ILE A 395 25.35 21.97 10.37
CA ILE A 395 25.50 20.52 10.56
C ILE A 395 26.83 20.26 11.26
N LYS A 396 26.81 19.51 12.34
CA LYS A 396 28.00 19.19 13.14
C LYS A 396 28.70 17.93 12.65
N LYS A 397 27.91 16.90 12.35
CA LYS A 397 28.42 15.60 11.88
C LYS A 397 27.89 15.32 10.46
N PHE A 398 28.77 15.00 9.55
CA PHE A 398 28.46 14.64 8.17
C PHE A 398 28.90 13.21 7.88
N ILE A 399 28.00 12.40 7.34
CA ILE A 399 28.27 11.03 6.94
C ILE A 399 27.88 10.88 5.48
N GLY A 400 28.89 10.76 4.62
CA GLY A 400 28.71 10.53 3.19
C GLY A 400 28.78 9.04 2.86
N VAL A 401 27.76 8.56 2.13
CA VAL A 401 27.67 7.16 1.69
C VAL A 401 27.60 7.12 0.18
N GLY A 402 28.66 6.68 -0.45
CA GLY A 402 28.77 6.55 -1.89
C GLY A 402 30.18 6.83 -2.42
N LYS A 403 30.44 6.35 -3.62
CA LYS A 403 31.74 6.45 -4.26
C LYS A 403 32.06 7.89 -4.69
N ALA A 404 31.07 8.67 -5.14
CA ALA A 404 31.28 10.06 -5.56
C ALA A 404 31.60 10.95 -4.35
N LEU A 405 30.82 10.83 -3.25
CA LEU A 405 31.11 11.52 -1.99
C LEU A 405 32.49 11.16 -1.42
N ASN A 406 32.87 9.89 -1.52
CA ASN A 406 34.19 9.46 -1.04
C ASN A 406 35.34 10.05 -1.88
N ARG A 407 35.18 10.20 -3.22
CA ARG A 407 36.16 10.92 -4.08
C ARG A 407 36.27 12.40 -3.71
N GLN A 408 35.15 13.04 -3.37
CA GLN A 408 35.05 14.48 -3.11
C GLN A 408 35.15 14.85 -1.61
N LYS A 409 35.61 13.94 -0.75
CA LYS A 409 35.76 14.17 0.69
C LYS A 409 36.52 15.43 1.09
N GLN A 410 37.38 15.93 0.24
CA GLN A 410 38.18 17.16 0.47
C GLN A 410 37.28 18.40 0.51
N ALA A 411 36.15 18.44 -0.24
CA ALA A 411 35.23 19.56 -0.24
C ALA A 411 34.64 19.82 1.18
N PHE A 412 34.51 18.78 2.01
CA PHE A 412 34.02 18.86 3.36
C PHE A 412 35.14 19.17 4.40
N GLY A 413 36.27 19.67 3.97
CA GLY A 413 37.46 19.96 4.81
C GLY A 413 37.16 20.82 6.04
N SER A 414 36.19 21.73 5.95
CA SER A 414 35.81 22.67 7.01
C SER A 414 34.99 22.03 8.15
N LEU A 415 34.48 20.84 7.97
CA LEU A 415 33.73 20.12 9.01
C LEU A 415 34.65 19.33 9.92
N LYS A 416 34.38 19.37 11.23
CA LYS A 416 35.19 18.67 12.23
C LYS A 416 34.92 17.17 12.21
N ASP A 417 33.65 16.79 12.26
CA ASP A 417 33.19 15.40 12.29
C ASP A 417 32.62 15.00 10.94
N LYS A 418 33.42 14.34 10.12
CA LYS A 418 33.08 13.90 8.77
C LYS A 418 33.56 12.47 8.52
N PHE A 419 32.67 11.64 8.00
CA PHE A 419 32.95 10.23 7.73
C PHE A 419 32.44 9.88 6.34
N PHE A 420 33.14 8.98 5.63
CA PHE A 420 32.81 8.60 4.27
C PHE A 420 32.92 7.09 4.11
N PHE A 421 31.89 6.49 3.51
CA PHE A 421 31.75 5.07 3.27
C PHE A 421 31.40 4.83 1.80
N GLU A 422 31.80 3.69 1.24
CA GLU A 422 31.50 3.38 -0.16
C GLU A 422 30.06 2.91 -0.36
N ASN A 423 29.48 2.29 0.66
CA ASN A 423 28.13 1.76 0.62
C ASN A 423 27.49 1.75 2.03
N THR A 424 26.20 1.47 2.09
CA THR A 424 25.42 1.47 3.33
C THR A 424 25.85 0.35 4.30
N ALA A 425 26.28 -0.80 3.79
CA ALA A 425 26.70 -1.92 4.62
C ALA A 425 27.99 -1.58 5.42
N ASP A 426 28.98 -1.00 4.75
CA ASP A 426 30.23 -0.55 5.41
C ASP A 426 29.94 0.48 6.50
N PHE A 427 28.96 1.35 6.30
CA PHE A 427 28.54 2.33 7.31
C PHE A 427 27.89 1.62 8.52
N ILE A 428 26.98 0.69 8.30
CA ILE A 428 26.29 -0.05 9.38
C ILE A 428 27.29 -0.82 10.24
N GLU A 429 28.30 -1.43 9.66
CA GLU A 429 29.31 -2.20 10.37
C GLU A 429 30.32 -1.31 11.11
N SER A 430 30.39 -0.03 10.79
CA SER A 430 31.37 0.91 11.34
C SER A 430 31.10 1.24 12.83
N ASN A 431 32.17 1.67 13.50
CA ASN A 431 32.04 2.23 14.85
C ASN A 431 31.27 3.56 14.86
N VAL A 432 31.27 4.31 13.76
CA VAL A 432 30.54 5.59 13.63
C VAL A 432 29.05 5.37 13.80
N PHE A 433 28.51 4.32 13.18
CA PHE A 433 27.08 3.96 13.33
C PHE A 433 26.70 3.71 14.79
N LYS A 434 27.57 3.03 15.53
CA LYS A 434 27.35 2.66 16.95
C LYS A 434 27.44 3.84 17.93
N THR A 435 28.05 4.97 17.49
CA THR A 435 28.22 6.18 18.31
C THR A 435 27.13 7.22 18.16
N LEU A 436 26.13 6.97 17.30
CA LEU A 436 25.01 7.88 17.10
C LEU A 436 24.12 7.90 18.36
N HIS A 437 24.08 9.05 19.08
CA HIS A 437 23.30 9.21 20.31
C HIS A 437 22.92 10.67 20.54
N ASN A 438 21.70 10.89 21.02
CA ASN A 438 21.16 12.20 21.38
C ASN A 438 21.31 13.29 20.30
N GLU A 439 21.18 12.91 19.05
CA GLU A 439 21.34 13.76 17.85
C GLU A 439 20.04 13.87 17.06
N VAL A 440 19.95 14.90 16.22
CA VAL A 440 18.97 14.97 15.15
C VAL A 440 19.62 14.48 13.87
N ILE A 441 19.14 13.40 13.31
CA ILE A 441 19.73 12.74 12.17
C ILE A 441 18.81 12.90 10.96
N LEU A 442 19.30 13.57 9.91
CA LEU A 442 18.64 13.62 8.61
C LEU A 442 19.23 12.50 7.72
N LEU A 443 18.36 11.60 7.29
CA LEU A 443 18.66 10.57 6.29
C LEU A 443 18.21 11.07 4.92
N LYS A 444 19.15 11.33 4.03
CA LYS A 444 18.92 11.82 2.66
C LYS A 444 19.65 10.96 1.66
N GLY A 445 18.93 10.15 0.90
CA GLY A 445 19.55 9.20 -0.01
C GLY A 445 18.74 8.85 -1.24
N ALA A 446 19.42 8.48 -2.31
CA ALA A 446 18.78 7.87 -3.48
C ALA A 446 18.43 6.41 -3.20
N ARG A 447 17.37 5.88 -3.84
CA ARG A 447 16.89 4.50 -3.69
C ARG A 447 17.98 3.43 -3.76
N ALA A 448 18.98 3.65 -4.63
CA ALA A 448 20.06 2.68 -4.83
C ALA A 448 20.94 2.44 -3.59
N PHE A 449 20.82 3.28 -2.55
CA PHE A 449 21.61 3.17 -1.31
C PHE A 449 20.87 2.50 -0.16
N ASP A 450 19.59 2.13 -0.35
CA ASP A 450 18.82 1.33 0.61
C ASP A 450 18.81 1.90 2.05
N PHE A 451 18.59 3.23 2.15
CA PHE A 451 18.58 3.94 3.44
C PHE A 451 17.40 3.57 4.33
N ASP A 452 16.45 2.81 3.80
CA ASP A 452 15.36 2.25 4.58
C ASP A 452 15.89 1.30 5.66
N LYS A 453 16.95 0.53 5.35
CA LYS A 453 17.66 -0.29 6.34
C LYS A 453 18.27 0.54 7.47
N LEU A 454 18.83 1.71 7.16
CA LEU A 454 19.34 2.63 8.20
C LEU A 454 18.21 3.13 9.07
N THR A 455 17.08 3.48 8.47
CA THR A 455 15.88 3.94 9.20
C THR A 455 15.40 2.86 10.16
N GLU A 456 15.28 1.62 9.72
CA GLU A 456 14.85 0.48 10.56
C GLU A 456 15.79 0.24 11.74
N LEU A 457 17.11 0.34 11.52
CA LEU A 457 18.11 0.14 12.55
C LEU A 457 18.22 1.29 13.55
N LEU A 458 17.95 2.53 13.10
CA LEU A 458 18.09 3.74 13.92
C LEU A 458 16.80 4.14 14.62
N VAL A 459 15.61 3.70 14.16
CA VAL A 459 14.33 4.00 14.80
C VAL A 459 14.28 3.41 16.20
N LYS A 460 13.84 4.23 17.17
CA LYS A 460 13.55 3.76 18.52
C LYS A 460 12.40 2.75 18.45
N LYS A 461 12.70 1.50 18.78
CA LYS A 461 11.67 0.51 19.02
C LYS A 461 10.95 0.92 20.29
N VAL A 462 9.78 1.54 20.18
CA VAL A 462 8.97 1.99 21.32
C VAL A 462 8.42 0.80 22.11
N HIS A 463 8.33 -0.35 21.45
CA HIS A 463 8.03 -1.64 22.06
C HIS A 463 9.10 -2.64 21.65
N GLU A 464 9.64 -3.36 22.62
CA GLU A 464 10.61 -4.43 22.39
C GLU A 464 9.94 -5.65 21.74
N THR A 465 8.60 -5.76 21.88
CA THR A 465 7.78 -6.79 21.24
C THR A 465 7.08 -6.21 20.02
N VAL A 466 7.32 -6.80 18.85
CA VAL A 466 6.78 -6.36 17.56
C VAL A 466 6.23 -7.54 16.77
N LEU A 467 5.17 -7.31 16.02
CA LEU A 467 4.68 -8.19 14.95
C LEU A 467 5.14 -7.63 13.62
N GLU A 468 6.12 -8.27 13.02
CA GLU A 468 6.55 -7.96 11.66
C GLU A 468 5.57 -8.58 10.67
N VAL A 469 5.11 -7.79 9.69
CA VAL A 469 4.12 -8.21 8.69
C VAL A 469 4.70 -8.02 7.30
N ASN A 470 4.90 -9.13 6.60
CA ASN A 470 5.44 -9.17 5.25
C ASN A 470 4.34 -8.99 4.20
N LEU A 471 4.22 -7.79 3.63
CA LEU A 471 3.21 -7.50 2.61
C LEU A 471 3.50 -8.22 1.28
N ASN A 472 4.77 -8.51 0.96
CA ASN A 472 5.11 -9.31 -0.23
C ASN A 472 4.62 -10.76 -0.09
N ALA A 473 4.69 -11.32 1.12
CA ALA A 473 4.14 -12.64 1.39
C ALA A 473 2.62 -12.66 1.21
N VAL A 474 1.91 -11.59 1.64
CA VAL A 474 0.47 -11.44 1.39
C VAL A 474 0.17 -11.46 -0.11
N ILE A 475 0.94 -10.70 -0.90
CA ILE A 475 0.79 -10.64 -2.36
C ILE A 475 1.09 -12.01 -2.99
N SER A 476 2.15 -12.66 -2.55
CA SER A 476 2.54 -13.98 -3.06
C SER A 476 1.47 -15.04 -2.77
N ASN A 477 0.91 -15.02 -1.55
CA ASN A 477 -0.17 -15.92 -1.16
C ASN A 477 -1.47 -15.62 -1.92
N LEU A 478 -1.81 -14.34 -2.08
CA LEU A 478 -2.93 -13.92 -2.93
C LEU A 478 -2.79 -14.49 -4.35
N ASN A 479 -1.61 -14.34 -4.95
CA ASN A 479 -1.35 -14.81 -6.30
C ASN A 479 -1.31 -16.34 -6.40
N TRP A 480 -0.82 -17.01 -5.35
CA TRP A 480 -0.90 -18.46 -5.24
C TRP A 480 -2.37 -18.93 -5.32
N TYR A 481 -3.27 -18.36 -4.52
CA TYR A 481 -4.69 -18.74 -4.56
C TYR A 481 -5.39 -18.31 -5.85
N ARG A 482 -5.01 -17.18 -6.42
CA ARG A 482 -5.51 -16.77 -7.75
C ARG A 482 -5.15 -17.75 -8.85
N SER A 483 -4.03 -18.45 -8.74
CA SER A 483 -3.63 -19.43 -9.75
C SER A 483 -4.54 -20.68 -9.82
N PHE A 484 -5.38 -20.90 -8.81
CA PHE A 484 -6.41 -21.95 -8.81
C PHE A 484 -7.76 -21.46 -9.36
N LEU A 485 -7.96 -20.14 -9.48
CA LEU A 485 -9.24 -19.58 -9.90
C LEU A 485 -9.36 -19.56 -11.42
N LYS A 486 -10.60 -19.72 -11.89
CA LYS A 486 -10.95 -19.43 -13.28
C LYS A 486 -10.87 -17.91 -13.53
N PRO A 487 -10.59 -17.48 -14.77
CA PRO A 487 -10.42 -16.05 -15.10
C PRO A 487 -11.61 -15.17 -14.71
N GLU A 488 -12.82 -15.68 -14.80
CA GLU A 488 -14.06 -14.98 -14.48
C GLU A 488 -14.42 -14.99 -12.99
N THR A 489 -13.75 -15.86 -12.19
CA THR A 489 -14.08 -16.02 -10.77
C THR A 489 -13.51 -14.88 -9.93
N LYS A 490 -14.38 -14.13 -9.28
CA LYS A 490 -14.02 -13.04 -8.38
C LYS A 490 -13.43 -13.56 -7.06
N LEU A 491 -12.72 -12.69 -6.36
CA LEU A 491 -12.11 -13.04 -5.08
C LEU A 491 -12.50 -12.07 -3.96
N VAL A 492 -13.00 -12.63 -2.86
CA VAL A 492 -13.17 -11.92 -1.58
C VAL A 492 -12.00 -12.26 -0.68
N CYS A 493 -11.29 -11.25 -0.16
CA CYS A 493 -10.26 -11.43 0.86
C CYS A 493 -10.81 -11.10 2.25
N MET A 494 -10.67 -12.07 3.17
CA MET A 494 -11.12 -11.95 4.56
C MET A 494 -10.08 -11.18 5.37
N ILE A 495 -10.45 -10.00 5.88
CA ILE A 495 -9.59 -9.13 6.70
C ILE A 495 -10.23 -8.77 8.04
N LYS A 496 -11.17 -9.59 8.49
CA LYS A 496 -11.80 -9.47 9.81
C LYS A 496 -10.82 -9.70 10.95
N ALA A 497 -11.19 -9.30 12.15
CA ALA A 497 -10.36 -9.39 13.36
C ALA A 497 -8.98 -8.76 13.15
N ASP A 498 -8.98 -7.51 12.68
CA ASP A 498 -7.78 -6.75 12.35
C ASP A 498 -6.84 -7.51 11.38
N ALA A 499 -7.40 -8.05 10.29
CA ALA A 499 -6.71 -8.90 9.31
C ALA A 499 -5.98 -10.06 9.99
N TYR A 500 -6.70 -10.82 10.82
CA TYR A 500 -6.16 -11.93 11.61
C TYR A 500 -4.99 -11.49 12.50
N GLY A 501 -5.08 -10.29 13.05
CA GLY A 501 -4.06 -9.68 13.88
C GLY A 501 -2.92 -9.00 13.13
N ALA A 502 -2.86 -9.09 11.82
CA ALA A 502 -1.80 -8.50 11.00
C ALA A 502 -1.96 -6.98 10.73
N GLY A 503 -3.12 -6.39 11.09
CA GLY A 503 -3.42 -4.98 10.84
C GLY A 503 -4.23 -4.76 9.56
N ALA A 504 -5.54 -4.52 9.72
CA ALA A 504 -6.50 -4.52 8.62
C ALA A 504 -6.25 -3.41 7.59
N VAL A 505 -5.81 -2.23 8.01
CA VAL A 505 -5.67 -1.06 7.13
C VAL A 505 -4.59 -1.27 6.08
N GLU A 506 -3.38 -1.67 6.49
CA GLU A 506 -2.27 -1.85 5.55
C GLU A 506 -2.48 -3.08 4.64
N ILE A 507 -3.02 -4.16 5.19
CA ILE A 507 -3.42 -5.33 4.38
C ILE A 507 -4.49 -4.93 3.36
N ALA A 508 -5.51 -4.16 3.75
CA ALA A 508 -6.56 -3.69 2.84
C ALA A 508 -6.02 -2.78 1.73
N LYS A 509 -5.11 -1.86 2.05
CA LYS A 509 -4.42 -1.02 1.04
C LYS A 509 -3.68 -1.89 0.03
N THR A 510 -2.88 -2.84 0.51
CA THR A 510 -2.15 -3.79 -0.32
C THR A 510 -3.09 -4.58 -1.24
N LEU A 511 -4.18 -5.13 -0.69
CA LEU A 511 -5.15 -5.90 -1.46
C LEU A 511 -5.88 -5.03 -2.50
N GLN A 512 -6.24 -3.81 -2.15
CA GLN A 512 -6.86 -2.85 -3.07
C GLN A 512 -5.92 -2.48 -4.23
N GLU A 513 -4.64 -2.24 -3.97
CA GLU A 513 -3.62 -2.01 -5.00
C GLU A 513 -3.49 -3.20 -5.96
N HIS A 514 -3.71 -4.42 -5.44
CA HIS A 514 -3.70 -5.66 -6.21
C HIS A 514 -5.10 -6.07 -6.73
N ARG A 515 -6.03 -5.11 -6.80
CA ARG A 515 -7.34 -5.24 -7.45
C ARG A 515 -8.16 -6.46 -6.98
N VAL A 516 -8.24 -6.65 -5.67
CA VAL A 516 -9.16 -7.63 -5.11
C VAL A 516 -10.60 -7.12 -5.27
N ASP A 517 -11.52 -7.98 -5.71
CA ASP A 517 -12.89 -7.60 -6.01
C ASP A 517 -13.67 -7.16 -4.77
N TYR A 518 -13.48 -7.89 -3.67
CA TYR A 518 -14.15 -7.65 -2.39
C TYR A 518 -13.19 -7.83 -1.22
N LEU A 519 -13.40 -7.03 -0.20
CA LEU A 519 -12.89 -7.26 1.15
C LEU A 519 -14.03 -7.71 2.04
N ALA A 520 -13.77 -8.54 3.03
CA ALA A 520 -14.79 -8.94 3.99
C ALA A 520 -14.28 -8.79 5.43
N VAL A 521 -15.10 -8.14 6.25
CA VAL A 521 -14.86 -7.91 7.68
C VAL A 521 -16.02 -8.48 8.50
N ALA A 522 -15.84 -8.58 9.82
CA ALA A 522 -16.87 -9.14 10.68
C ALA A 522 -18.00 -8.14 10.95
N VAL A 523 -17.69 -6.95 11.37
CA VAL A 523 -18.63 -5.94 11.88
C VAL A 523 -18.50 -4.60 11.12
N ALA A 524 -19.54 -3.77 11.20
CA ALA A 524 -19.60 -2.49 10.49
C ALA A 524 -18.47 -1.52 10.88
N ASP A 525 -18.04 -1.53 12.15
CA ASP A 525 -16.98 -0.64 12.63
C ASP A 525 -15.61 -0.93 12.01
N GLU A 526 -15.30 -2.21 11.74
CA GLU A 526 -14.12 -2.58 10.97
C GLU A 526 -14.18 -1.99 9.56
N GLY A 527 -15.33 -2.14 8.88
CA GLY A 527 -15.56 -1.58 7.55
C GLY A 527 -15.47 -0.05 7.52
N ALA A 528 -16.09 0.63 8.50
CA ALA A 528 -16.01 2.08 8.64
C ALA A 528 -14.58 2.57 8.89
N THR A 529 -13.79 1.80 9.65
CA THR A 529 -12.38 2.11 9.86
C THR A 529 -11.59 2.02 8.56
N LEU A 530 -11.85 1.01 7.73
CA LEU A 530 -11.23 0.90 6.41
C LEU A 530 -11.60 2.08 5.50
N ARG A 531 -12.89 2.47 5.48
CA ARG A 531 -13.33 3.63 4.70
C ARG A 531 -12.64 4.92 5.11
N ARG A 532 -12.53 5.19 6.42
CA ARG A 532 -11.79 6.35 6.94
C ARG A 532 -10.33 6.37 6.53
N ASN A 533 -9.74 5.19 6.28
CA ASN A 533 -8.35 5.05 5.82
C ASN A 533 -8.23 4.93 4.29
N GLY A 534 -9.25 5.36 3.53
CA GLY A 534 -9.19 5.50 2.08
C GLY A 534 -9.39 4.21 1.29
N ILE A 535 -9.95 3.16 1.90
CA ILE A 535 -10.31 1.94 1.17
C ILE A 535 -11.62 2.17 0.42
N THR A 536 -11.58 2.03 -0.90
CA THR A 536 -12.71 2.23 -1.82
C THR A 536 -13.28 0.90 -2.36
N SER A 537 -12.55 -0.20 -2.24
CA SER A 537 -13.02 -1.54 -2.65
C SER A 537 -14.35 -1.90 -2.01
N ASN A 538 -15.14 -2.77 -2.62
CA ASN A 538 -16.37 -3.27 -2.02
C ASN A 538 -16.06 -4.01 -0.71
N ILE A 539 -16.83 -3.73 0.35
CA ILE A 539 -16.62 -4.32 1.67
C ILE A 539 -17.89 -5.05 2.11
N MET A 540 -17.76 -6.36 2.30
CA MET A 540 -18.83 -7.23 2.82
C MET A 540 -18.75 -7.29 4.34
N ILE A 541 -19.90 -7.17 5.01
CA ILE A 541 -20.03 -7.29 6.47
C ILE A 541 -20.67 -8.64 6.80
N MET A 542 -19.91 -9.50 7.49
CA MET A 542 -20.29 -10.90 7.75
C MET A 542 -21.21 -11.07 8.96
N ASN A 543 -21.22 -10.13 9.91
CA ASN A 543 -22.08 -10.15 11.09
C ASN A 543 -22.67 -8.74 11.32
N PRO A 544 -23.59 -8.28 10.48
CA PRO A 544 -24.17 -6.95 10.64
C PRO A 544 -25.06 -6.91 11.88
N GLU A 545 -24.84 -5.90 12.73
CA GLU A 545 -25.67 -5.63 13.89
C GLU A 545 -26.80 -4.65 13.55
N MET A 546 -27.98 -4.85 14.12
CA MET A 546 -29.14 -3.98 13.85
C MET A 546 -28.91 -2.54 14.30
N SER A 547 -28.05 -2.30 15.30
CA SER A 547 -27.64 -0.98 15.78
C SER A 547 -26.71 -0.25 14.82
N SER A 548 -26.08 -0.96 13.88
CA SER A 548 -25.06 -0.43 12.97
C SER A 548 -25.57 -0.06 11.57
N PHE A 549 -26.87 -0.12 11.29
CA PHE A 549 -27.41 0.10 9.94
C PHE A 549 -27.04 1.48 9.38
N LYS A 550 -27.09 2.54 10.22
CA LYS A 550 -26.65 3.85 9.78
C LYS A 550 -25.17 3.85 9.37
N THR A 551 -24.30 3.18 10.13
CA THR A 551 -22.88 3.01 9.79
C THR A 551 -22.71 2.26 8.46
N LEU A 552 -23.52 1.23 8.20
CA LEU A 552 -23.51 0.51 6.92
C LEU A 552 -23.83 1.46 5.76
N PHE A 553 -24.89 2.23 5.86
CA PHE A 553 -25.35 3.12 4.79
C PHE A 553 -24.37 4.27 4.54
N ASP A 554 -23.96 4.96 5.61
CA ASP A 554 -23.02 6.10 5.54
C ASP A 554 -21.67 5.72 4.93
N ASN A 555 -21.25 4.46 5.12
CA ASN A 555 -19.95 3.96 4.64
C ASN A 555 -20.07 3.04 3.42
N LYS A 556 -21.25 2.87 2.83
CA LYS A 556 -21.50 2.00 1.67
C LYS A 556 -20.93 0.58 1.89
N LEU A 557 -21.29 -0.04 3.01
CA LEU A 557 -20.86 -1.38 3.39
C LEU A 557 -21.97 -2.38 3.06
N GLU A 558 -21.64 -3.52 2.47
CA GLU A 558 -22.59 -4.49 1.94
C GLU A 558 -22.83 -5.62 2.97
N PRO A 559 -23.97 -5.64 3.71
CA PRO A 559 -24.18 -6.61 4.77
C PRO A 559 -24.64 -7.98 4.26
N GLU A 560 -24.23 -9.06 4.95
CA GLU A 560 -24.90 -10.34 4.81
C GLU A 560 -26.32 -10.29 5.43
N VAL A 561 -27.25 -11.04 4.84
CA VAL A 561 -28.61 -11.23 5.35
C VAL A 561 -28.88 -12.72 5.49
N TYR A 562 -29.11 -13.16 6.71
CA TYR A 562 -29.21 -14.58 7.09
C TYR A 562 -30.54 -14.97 7.73
N SER A 563 -31.43 -14.01 7.97
CA SER A 563 -32.73 -14.29 8.60
C SER A 563 -33.78 -13.26 8.19
N PHE A 564 -35.05 -13.64 8.25
CA PHE A 564 -36.18 -12.73 8.00
C PHE A 564 -36.22 -11.56 8.99
N ARG A 565 -35.84 -11.79 10.26
CA ARG A 565 -35.74 -10.70 11.26
C ARG A 565 -34.76 -9.62 10.84
N LEU A 566 -33.58 -10.01 10.39
CA LEU A 566 -32.55 -9.07 9.90
C LEU A 566 -33.01 -8.39 8.62
N LEU A 567 -33.58 -9.16 7.67
CA LEU A 567 -34.11 -8.66 6.41
C LEU A 567 -35.14 -7.54 6.62
N GLU A 568 -36.15 -7.79 7.47
CA GLU A 568 -37.20 -6.82 7.75
C GLU A 568 -36.67 -5.55 8.44
N ALA A 569 -35.77 -5.74 9.41
CA ALA A 569 -35.14 -4.62 10.10
C ALA A 569 -34.32 -3.74 9.16
N LEU A 570 -33.57 -4.36 8.24
CA LEU A 570 -32.72 -3.66 7.27
C LEU A 570 -33.59 -2.96 6.20
N ILE A 571 -34.64 -3.60 5.69
CA ILE A 571 -35.61 -2.97 4.77
C ILE A 571 -36.18 -1.71 5.42
N LYS A 572 -36.73 -1.84 6.64
CA LYS A 572 -37.33 -0.71 7.37
C LYS A 572 -36.33 0.43 7.59
N ALA A 573 -35.08 0.10 7.92
CA ALA A 573 -34.04 1.10 8.11
C ALA A 573 -33.67 1.81 6.81
N ALA A 574 -33.54 1.07 5.71
CA ALA A 574 -33.23 1.64 4.39
C ALA A 574 -34.37 2.53 3.87
N GLU A 575 -35.64 2.07 4.01
CA GLU A 575 -36.83 2.85 3.65
C GLU A 575 -36.93 4.16 4.45
N LYS A 576 -36.59 4.13 5.73
CA LYS A 576 -36.55 5.34 6.58
C LYS A 576 -35.53 6.38 6.10
N GLU A 577 -34.38 5.93 5.58
CA GLU A 577 -33.34 6.79 5.02
C GLU A 577 -33.60 7.12 3.54
N GLY A 578 -34.71 6.64 2.93
CA GLY A 578 -35.02 6.86 1.52
C GLY A 578 -34.10 6.10 0.55
N ILE A 579 -33.45 5.06 1.01
CA ILE A 579 -32.51 4.26 0.22
C ILE A 579 -33.25 3.23 -0.61
N THR A 580 -32.87 3.09 -1.86
CA THR A 580 -33.39 2.10 -2.81
C THR A 580 -32.26 1.29 -3.43
N GLY A 581 -32.50 -0.01 -3.65
CA GLY A 581 -31.55 -0.90 -4.32
C GLY A 581 -30.23 -1.10 -3.56
N TYR A 582 -30.25 -1.06 -2.22
CA TYR A 582 -29.05 -1.25 -1.44
C TYR A 582 -28.55 -2.70 -1.54
N PRO A 583 -27.26 -2.93 -1.89
CA PRO A 583 -26.75 -4.28 -2.11
C PRO A 583 -26.64 -5.07 -0.82
N VAL A 584 -27.11 -6.32 -0.86
CA VAL A 584 -27.01 -7.27 0.26
C VAL A 584 -26.56 -8.65 -0.22
N HIS A 585 -25.94 -9.41 0.67
CA HIS A 585 -25.44 -10.74 0.42
C HIS A 585 -26.31 -11.78 1.15
N ILE A 586 -27.06 -12.55 0.40
CA ILE A 586 -27.99 -13.56 0.97
C ILE A 586 -27.20 -14.79 1.40
N LYS A 587 -27.36 -15.19 2.66
CA LYS A 587 -26.70 -16.38 3.18
C LYS A 587 -27.67 -17.56 3.29
N LEU A 588 -27.27 -18.70 2.73
CA LEU A 588 -28.00 -19.97 2.84
C LEU A 588 -27.28 -20.90 3.81
N ASP A 589 -28.03 -21.58 4.64
CA ASP A 589 -27.53 -22.66 5.49
C ASP A 589 -27.72 -24.00 4.79
N THR A 590 -26.61 -24.59 4.37
CA THR A 590 -26.58 -25.86 3.67
C THR A 590 -26.08 -27.01 4.54
N GLY A 591 -25.97 -26.80 5.86
CA GLY A 591 -25.59 -27.87 6.80
C GLY A 591 -24.53 -27.45 7.84
N MET A 592 -24.16 -26.19 7.89
CA MET A 592 -23.27 -25.67 8.95
C MET A 592 -24.06 -25.36 10.24
N HIS A 593 -25.35 -25.07 10.11
CA HIS A 593 -26.27 -24.76 11.21
C HIS A 593 -25.83 -23.62 12.11
N ARG A 594 -25.22 -22.58 11.47
CA ARG A 594 -24.77 -21.39 12.18
C ARG A 594 -25.65 -20.18 11.89
N LEU A 595 -25.71 -19.75 10.65
CA LEU A 595 -26.54 -18.64 10.14
C LEU A 595 -26.91 -18.93 8.68
N GLY A 596 -28.10 -18.50 8.25
CA GLY A 596 -28.55 -18.60 6.86
C GLY A 596 -30.03 -19.02 6.75
N PHE A 597 -30.64 -18.75 5.61
CA PHE A 597 -31.95 -19.26 5.23
C PHE A 597 -31.84 -20.74 4.84
N ASP A 598 -32.82 -21.57 5.22
CA ASP A 598 -32.88 -22.97 4.74
C ASP A 598 -33.26 -22.98 3.25
N PRO A 599 -32.40 -23.50 2.36
CA PRO A 599 -32.69 -23.54 0.93
C PRO A 599 -33.96 -24.33 0.55
N ARG A 600 -34.40 -25.26 1.41
CA ARG A 600 -35.56 -26.12 1.15
C ARG A 600 -36.89 -25.47 1.50
N THR A 601 -36.90 -24.60 2.51
CA THR A 601 -38.14 -24.07 3.10
C THR A 601 -38.31 -22.56 2.99
N ASP A 602 -37.23 -21.80 2.93
CA ASP A 602 -37.23 -20.34 3.06
C ASP A 602 -37.19 -19.58 1.74
N ILE A 603 -36.70 -20.20 0.66
CA ILE A 603 -36.40 -19.50 -0.60
C ILE A 603 -37.64 -18.83 -1.21
N ASP A 604 -38.75 -19.53 -1.31
CA ASP A 604 -39.95 -18.98 -1.94
C ASP A 604 -40.49 -17.77 -1.16
N ARG A 605 -40.44 -17.84 0.17
CA ARG A 605 -40.84 -16.74 1.06
C ARG A 605 -39.84 -15.58 0.92
N LEU A 606 -38.53 -15.86 0.84
CA LEU A 606 -37.48 -14.88 0.67
C LEU A 606 -37.63 -14.15 -0.66
N VAL A 607 -37.81 -14.87 -1.77
CA VAL A 607 -38.03 -14.31 -3.12
C VAL A 607 -39.28 -13.42 -3.09
N ASN A 608 -40.39 -13.91 -2.59
CA ASN A 608 -41.60 -13.13 -2.49
C ASN A 608 -41.38 -11.82 -1.71
N ARG A 609 -40.68 -11.90 -0.58
CA ARG A 609 -40.42 -10.72 0.25
C ARG A 609 -39.52 -9.72 -0.46
N LEU A 610 -38.47 -10.18 -1.13
CA LEU A 610 -37.55 -9.31 -1.87
C LEU A 610 -38.21 -8.64 -3.09
N HIS A 611 -39.20 -9.27 -3.74
CA HIS A 611 -39.96 -8.66 -4.82
C HIS A 611 -40.95 -7.57 -4.34
N HIS A 612 -41.44 -7.65 -3.11
CA HIS A 612 -42.37 -6.68 -2.56
C HIS A 612 -41.73 -5.59 -1.72
N GLN A 613 -40.52 -5.17 -2.15
CA GLN A 613 -39.80 -4.03 -1.59
C GLN A 613 -38.80 -3.49 -2.61
N HIS A 614 -38.35 -2.24 -2.46
CA HIS A 614 -37.39 -1.58 -3.36
C HIS A 614 -36.11 -1.11 -2.63
N ALA A 615 -36.07 -1.28 -1.31
CA ALA A 615 -34.95 -0.81 -0.48
C ALA A 615 -33.66 -1.59 -0.71
N LEU A 616 -33.78 -2.92 -0.87
CA LEU A 616 -32.64 -3.83 -0.96
C LEU A 616 -32.62 -4.58 -2.30
N ILE A 617 -31.40 -4.92 -2.76
CA ILE A 617 -31.16 -5.76 -3.93
C ILE A 617 -30.20 -6.89 -3.58
N PRO A 618 -30.51 -8.17 -3.87
CA PRO A 618 -29.58 -9.26 -3.65
C PRO A 618 -28.41 -9.16 -4.62
N ARG A 619 -27.25 -8.79 -4.13
CA ARG A 619 -25.99 -8.69 -4.86
C ARG A 619 -25.36 -10.06 -5.05
N SER A 620 -25.34 -10.85 -3.99
CA SER A 620 -24.84 -12.22 -4.03
C SER A 620 -25.66 -13.16 -3.17
N VAL A 621 -25.49 -14.46 -3.41
CA VAL A 621 -25.96 -15.55 -2.57
C VAL A 621 -24.83 -16.50 -2.28
N PHE A 622 -24.68 -16.91 -1.01
CA PHE A 622 -23.57 -17.75 -0.60
C PHE A 622 -23.89 -18.73 0.53
N SER A 623 -23.06 -19.74 0.66
CA SER A 623 -23.01 -20.64 1.79
C SER A 623 -21.58 -20.87 2.26
N HIS A 624 -21.33 -21.88 3.09
CA HIS A 624 -20.01 -22.16 3.63
C HIS A 624 -19.79 -23.66 3.79
N PHE A 625 -18.70 -24.17 3.21
CA PHE A 625 -18.31 -25.55 3.41
C PHE A 625 -17.88 -25.80 4.87
N VAL A 626 -18.30 -26.92 5.41
CA VAL A 626 -17.98 -27.36 6.77
C VAL A 626 -16.67 -28.13 6.83
N GLY A 627 -16.43 -28.98 5.84
CA GLY A 627 -15.33 -29.94 5.83
C GLY A 627 -14.47 -29.93 4.57
N SER A 628 -14.31 -28.77 3.90
CA SER A 628 -13.48 -28.65 2.70
C SER A 628 -11.99 -28.86 2.95
N ASP A 629 -11.54 -28.90 4.18
CA ASP A 629 -10.16 -29.12 4.61
C ASP A 629 -9.76 -30.61 4.70
N SER A 630 -10.73 -31.55 4.65
CA SER A 630 -10.46 -33.00 4.69
C SER A 630 -11.27 -33.75 3.65
N ASN A 631 -10.64 -34.73 2.99
CA ASN A 631 -11.31 -35.62 2.05
C ASN A 631 -12.37 -36.52 2.73
N ASP A 632 -12.30 -36.73 4.03
CA ASP A 632 -13.28 -37.53 4.80
C ASP A 632 -14.69 -36.95 4.69
N PHE A 633 -14.82 -35.68 4.36
CA PHE A 633 -16.08 -34.94 4.29
C PHE A 633 -16.56 -34.64 2.86
N ASP A 634 -15.93 -35.19 1.82
CA ASP A 634 -16.27 -34.90 0.43
C ASP A 634 -17.74 -35.18 0.12
N SER A 635 -18.25 -36.36 0.53
CA SER A 635 -19.67 -36.71 0.33
C SER A 635 -20.64 -35.75 1.03
N PHE A 636 -20.22 -35.15 2.16
CA PHE A 636 -21.01 -34.14 2.83
C PHE A 636 -20.91 -32.80 2.11
N SER A 637 -19.75 -32.43 1.66
CA SER A 637 -19.51 -31.22 0.88
C SER A 637 -20.29 -31.22 -0.43
N ASP A 638 -20.36 -32.36 -1.14
CA ASP A 638 -21.18 -32.54 -2.33
C ASP A 638 -22.66 -32.28 -2.06
N LYS A 639 -23.18 -32.82 -0.95
CA LYS A 639 -24.55 -32.55 -0.52
C LYS A 639 -24.79 -31.08 -0.18
N GLN A 640 -23.86 -30.44 0.49
CA GLN A 640 -23.92 -29.00 0.75
C GLN A 640 -23.96 -28.20 -0.55
N PHE A 641 -23.11 -28.57 -1.51
CA PHE A 641 -23.04 -27.88 -2.80
C PHE A 641 -24.33 -28.07 -3.61
N ALA A 642 -24.85 -29.30 -3.71
CA ALA A 642 -26.09 -29.57 -4.42
C ALA A 642 -27.27 -28.77 -3.83
N LEU A 643 -27.38 -28.71 -2.52
CA LEU A 643 -28.43 -27.94 -1.82
C LEU A 643 -28.25 -26.43 -2.05
N PHE A 644 -27.02 -25.94 -2.05
CA PHE A 644 -26.70 -24.55 -2.37
C PHE A 644 -27.06 -24.22 -3.81
N GLU A 645 -26.69 -25.11 -4.75
CA GLU A 645 -26.97 -24.91 -6.16
C GLU A 645 -28.48 -24.82 -6.43
N GLU A 646 -29.29 -25.71 -5.83
CA GLU A 646 -30.72 -25.65 -5.94
C GLU A 646 -31.30 -24.30 -5.42
N GLY A 647 -30.95 -23.91 -4.19
CA GLY A 647 -31.45 -22.68 -3.59
C GLY A 647 -30.98 -21.41 -4.33
N SER A 648 -29.72 -21.36 -4.72
CA SER A 648 -29.16 -20.23 -5.44
C SER A 648 -29.71 -20.07 -6.87
N LYS A 649 -29.96 -21.18 -7.58
CA LYS A 649 -30.62 -21.16 -8.89
C LYS A 649 -32.07 -20.64 -8.80
N LYS A 650 -32.82 -21.08 -7.81
CA LYS A 650 -34.22 -20.57 -7.55
C LYS A 650 -34.18 -19.05 -7.33
N LEU A 651 -33.25 -18.58 -6.50
CA LEU A 651 -33.08 -17.14 -6.27
C LEU A 651 -32.71 -16.42 -7.55
N GLN A 652 -31.73 -16.90 -8.32
CA GLN A 652 -31.30 -16.29 -9.60
C GLN A 652 -32.44 -16.21 -10.62
N THR A 653 -33.24 -17.26 -10.74
CA THR A 653 -34.35 -17.32 -11.69
C THR A 653 -35.43 -16.27 -11.37
N ALA A 654 -35.55 -15.88 -10.11
CA ALA A 654 -36.51 -14.88 -9.66
C ALA A 654 -36.13 -13.43 -10.01
N PHE A 655 -34.86 -13.17 -10.32
CA PHE A 655 -34.37 -11.82 -10.57
C PHE A 655 -33.70 -11.68 -11.94
N ASN A 656 -33.91 -10.53 -12.60
CA ASN A 656 -33.40 -10.26 -13.95
C ASN A 656 -31.91 -9.88 -13.95
N HIS A 657 -31.35 -9.43 -12.83
CA HIS A 657 -29.93 -9.13 -12.71
C HIS A 657 -29.16 -10.35 -12.24
N HIS A 658 -27.86 -10.38 -12.57
CA HIS A 658 -26.98 -11.45 -12.15
C HIS A 658 -26.70 -11.38 -10.64
N ILE A 659 -26.99 -12.45 -9.92
CA ILE A 659 -26.70 -12.64 -8.50
C ILE A 659 -25.42 -13.46 -8.39
N ILE A 660 -24.36 -12.87 -7.84
CA ILE A 660 -23.07 -13.54 -7.66
C ILE A 660 -23.21 -14.73 -6.71
N ARG A 661 -22.82 -15.93 -7.15
CA ARG A 661 -22.93 -17.16 -6.33
C ARG A 661 -21.55 -17.56 -5.84
N HIS A 662 -21.41 -17.87 -4.54
CA HIS A 662 -20.14 -18.30 -3.98
C HIS A 662 -20.28 -19.22 -2.77
N MET A 663 -19.40 -20.22 -2.70
CA MET A 663 -19.38 -21.18 -1.60
C MET A 663 -17.98 -21.47 -1.08
N ASP A 664 -16.97 -21.54 -1.94
CA ASP A 664 -15.60 -21.89 -1.57
C ASP A 664 -14.98 -20.93 -0.56
N ASN A 665 -14.37 -21.53 0.47
CA ASN A 665 -13.40 -20.91 1.36
C ASN A 665 -11.95 -21.21 0.88
N SER A 666 -10.92 -20.85 1.63
CA SER A 666 -9.53 -21.11 1.25
C SER A 666 -9.23 -22.58 0.94
N ALA A 667 -9.81 -23.52 1.70
CA ALA A 667 -9.64 -24.96 1.46
C ALA A 667 -10.41 -25.40 0.21
N GLY A 668 -11.66 -24.92 0.03
CA GLY A 668 -12.48 -25.23 -1.14
C GLY A 668 -11.86 -24.78 -2.46
N ILE A 669 -11.17 -23.64 -2.47
CA ILE A 669 -10.45 -23.14 -3.67
C ILE A 669 -9.46 -24.19 -4.22
N GLU A 670 -8.74 -24.86 -3.33
CA GLU A 670 -7.76 -25.91 -3.72
C GLU A 670 -8.44 -27.26 -3.94
N HIS A 671 -9.47 -27.58 -3.15
CA HIS A 671 -10.05 -28.92 -3.07
C HIS A 671 -11.15 -29.14 -4.12
N PHE A 672 -11.95 -28.11 -4.42
CA PHE A 672 -13.12 -28.20 -5.29
C PHE A 672 -13.06 -27.17 -6.43
N PRO A 673 -12.09 -27.25 -7.34
CA PRO A 673 -11.94 -26.30 -8.43
C PRO A 673 -13.16 -26.17 -9.35
N GLU A 674 -14.04 -27.18 -9.36
CA GLU A 674 -15.32 -27.19 -10.10
C GLU A 674 -16.41 -26.36 -9.40
N HIS A 675 -16.31 -26.09 -8.10
CA HIS A 675 -17.32 -25.38 -7.29
C HIS A 675 -17.07 -23.87 -7.14
N GLN A 676 -16.07 -23.29 -7.83
CA GLN A 676 -15.68 -21.89 -7.70
C GLN A 676 -16.79 -20.89 -8.01
N MET A 677 -17.71 -21.24 -8.91
CA MET A 677 -18.80 -20.38 -9.36
C MET A 677 -18.34 -18.97 -9.76
N ASP A 678 -19.06 -17.93 -9.33
CA ASP A 678 -18.77 -16.55 -9.69
C ASP A 678 -17.70 -15.91 -8.77
N MET A 679 -17.51 -16.45 -7.55
CA MET A 679 -16.63 -15.84 -6.55
C MET A 679 -16.17 -16.83 -5.49
N CYS A 680 -14.97 -16.67 -4.96
CA CYS A 680 -14.41 -17.45 -3.86
C CYS A 680 -13.99 -16.54 -2.70
N ARG A 681 -13.88 -17.10 -1.48
CA ARG A 681 -13.50 -16.35 -0.27
C ARG A 681 -12.17 -16.87 0.29
N LEU A 682 -11.13 -16.03 0.19
CA LEU A 682 -9.79 -16.32 0.69
C LEU A 682 -9.63 -15.80 2.13
N GLY A 683 -9.38 -16.72 3.06
CA GLY A 683 -9.13 -16.42 4.48
C GLY A 683 -7.69 -16.80 4.88
N LEU A 684 -7.51 -17.90 5.61
CA LEU A 684 -6.25 -18.31 6.20
C LEU A 684 -5.11 -18.42 5.19
N GLY A 685 -5.41 -18.88 3.99
CA GLY A 685 -4.43 -18.99 2.91
C GLY A 685 -3.76 -17.65 2.57
N LEU A 686 -4.47 -16.53 2.69
CA LEU A 686 -3.91 -15.20 2.49
C LEU A 686 -2.77 -14.89 3.50
N TYR A 687 -2.91 -15.41 4.72
CA TYR A 687 -1.94 -15.23 5.80
C TYR A 687 -0.85 -16.31 5.82
N GLY A 688 -0.74 -17.07 4.74
CA GLY A 688 0.37 -17.97 4.46
C GLY A 688 0.28 -19.35 5.08
N ILE A 689 -0.90 -19.78 5.49
CA ILE A 689 -1.12 -21.10 6.07
C ILE A 689 -2.10 -21.87 5.19
N ASN A 690 -1.65 -23.00 4.67
CA ASN A 690 -2.52 -23.88 3.91
C ASN A 690 -3.56 -24.54 4.83
N PRO A 691 -4.87 -24.34 4.61
CA PRO A 691 -5.89 -24.81 5.52
C PRO A 691 -6.06 -26.34 5.53
N ARG A 692 -5.58 -27.05 4.51
CA ARG A 692 -5.71 -28.52 4.41
C ARG A 692 -4.54 -29.26 5.06
N THR A 693 -3.33 -28.72 4.89
CA THR A 693 -2.10 -29.38 5.32
C THR A 693 -1.48 -28.72 6.56
N ASN A 694 -1.93 -27.55 6.96
CA ASN A 694 -1.29 -26.67 7.95
C ASN A 694 0.17 -26.30 7.60
N ALA A 695 0.58 -26.51 6.35
CA ALA A 695 1.89 -26.10 5.86
C ALA A 695 1.94 -24.56 5.67
N ILE A 696 3.11 -23.99 5.90
CA ILE A 696 3.36 -22.58 5.57
C ILE A 696 3.59 -22.45 4.07
N ILE A 697 2.84 -21.57 3.43
CA ILE A 697 2.99 -21.21 2.00
C ILE A 697 4.07 -20.12 1.90
N ASN A 698 3.75 -18.89 2.36
CA ASN A 698 4.72 -17.83 2.60
C ASN A 698 4.34 -17.17 3.91
N ASN A 699 5.25 -17.11 4.86
CA ASN A 699 4.95 -16.56 6.17
C ASN A 699 4.67 -15.05 6.10
N VAL A 700 3.53 -14.65 6.63
CA VAL A 700 3.11 -13.23 6.64
C VAL A 700 3.51 -12.55 7.95
N SER A 701 3.37 -13.24 9.07
CA SER A 701 3.50 -12.64 10.40
C SER A 701 4.60 -13.28 11.22
N THR A 702 5.52 -12.46 11.73
CA THR A 702 6.61 -12.89 12.62
C THR A 702 6.53 -12.09 13.93
N LEU A 703 6.26 -12.77 15.05
CA LEU A 703 6.22 -12.16 16.37
C LEU A 703 7.61 -12.27 17.02
N LYS A 704 8.22 -11.13 17.30
CA LYS A 704 9.55 -11.00 17.88
C LYS A 704 9.53 -10.17 19.14
N THR A 705 10.47 -10.47 20.03
CA THR A 705 10.79 -9.67 21.21
C THR A 705 12.28 -9.69 21.48
N THR A 706 12.74 -9.16 22.62
CA THR A 706 14.16 -9.10 22.98
C THR A 706 14.40 -9.65 24.37
N ILE A 707 15.65 -10.00 24.70
CA ILE A 707 16.05 -10.37 26.07
C ILE A 707 16.18 -9.10 26.89
N LEU A 708 15.39 -8.97 27.97
CA LEU A 708 15.48 -7.87 28.94
C LEU A 708 16.66 -8.08 29.93
N GLN A 709 16.78 -9.28 30.47
CA GLN A 709 17.75 -9.59 31.51
C GLN A 709 18.12 -11.05 31.46
N LEU A 710 19.38 -11.34 31.78
CA LEU A 710 19.93 -12.68 31.99
C LEU A 710 20.23 -12.91 33.49
N ARG A 711 19.80 -14.05 34.01
CA ARG A 711 20.10 -14.46 35.40
C ARG A 711 20.60 -15.87 35.44
N LYS A 712 21.67 -16.10 36.23
CA LYS A 712 22.10 -17.44 36.66
C LYS A 712 21.22 -17.88 37.83
N VAL A 713 20.60 -19.04 37.69
CA VAL A 713 19.70 -19.62 38.69
C VAL A 713 20.28 -21.00 39.08
N PRO A 714 20.62 -21.22 40.35
CA PRO A 714 21.22 -22.48 40.77
C PRO A 714 20.22 -23.63 40.80
N ALA A 715 20.73 -24.86 40.73
CA ALA A 715 19.92 -26.06 40.87
C ALA A 715 19.17 -26.07 42.21
N GLY A 716 17.94 -26.54 42.22
CA GLY A 716 17.02 -26.56 43.36
C GLY A 716 16.18 -25.30 43.55
N ASP A 717 16.51 -24.21 42.85
CA ASP A 717 15.72 -22.98 42.84
C ASP A 717 14.51 -23.05 41.92
N THR A 718 13.66 -22.04 41.97
CA THR A 718 12.42 -21.98 41.17
C THR A 718 12.25 -20.64 40.49
N VAL A 719 11.58 -20.65 39.32
CA VAL A 719 11.29 -19.48 38.48
C VAL A 719 9.78 -19.25 38.36
N GLY A 720 9.38 -18.00 38.51
CA GLY A 720 8.03 -17.54 38.26
C GLY A 720 7.01 -17.81 39.35
N TYR A 721 5.77 -17.42 39.10
CA TYR A 721 4.65 -17.51 40.03
C TYR A 721 4.35 -18.94 40.44
N SER A 722 3.96 -19.09 41.70
CA SER A 722 3.68 -20.40 42.37
C SER A 722 4.84 -21.35 42.33
N ARG A 723 6.08 -20.85 42.14
CA ARG A 723 7.30 -21.64 42.09
C ARG A 723 7.22 -22.82 41.10
N ARG A 724 6.52 -22.64 39.96
CA ARG A 724 6.25 -23.73 39.02
C ARG A 724 7.47 -24.11 38.17
N GLY A 725 8.37 -23.16 37.88
CA GLY A 725 9.57 -23.40 37.07
C GLY A 725 10.68 -24.02 37.96
N LYS A 726 10.72 -25.33 38.09
CA LYS A 726 11.77 -26.03 38.85
C LYS A 726 13.07 -26.05 38.06
N ILE A 727 14.16 -25.70 38.69
CA ILE A 727 15.52 -25.70 38.12
C ILE A 727 16.28 -26.93 38.66
N GLU A 728 16.52 -27.88 37.79
CA GLU A 728 17.16 -29.16 38.18
C GLU A 728 18.70 -29.11 38.09
N LYS A 729 19.25 -28.20 37.30
CA LYS A 729 20.69 -27.95 37.15
C LYS A 729 20.92 -26.44 37.04
N ASP A 730 22.14 -26.01 37.36
CA ASP A 730 22.50 -24.61 37.18
C ASP A 730 22.15 -24.12 35.79
N SER A 731 21.32 -23.10 35.72
CA SER A 731 20.72 -22.64 34.49
C SER A 731 20.88 -21.13 34.31
N VAL A 732 20.83 -20.68 33.05
CA VAL A 732 20.73 -19.27 32.69
C VAL A 732 19.31 -19.01 32.21
N ILE A 733 18.60 -18.15 32.93
CA ILE A 733 17.20 -17.79 32.62
C ILE A 733 17.18 -16.37 32.06
N ALA A 734 16.54 -16.21 30.92
CA ALA A 734 16.27 -14.91 30.31
C ALA A 734 14.81 -14.45 30.54
N ALA A 735 14.65 -13.19 30.91
CA ALA A 735 13.35 -12.53 30.95
C ALA A 735 13.10 -11.83 29.61
N ILE A 736 11.92 -12.01 29.05
CA ILE A 736 11.50 -11.40 27.76
C ILE A 736 10.19 -10.61 27.95
N PRO A 737 10.03 -9.40 27.34
CA PRO A 737 8.89 -8.51 27.56
C PRO A 737 7.68 -8.88 26.69
N ILE A 738 7.21 -10.10 26.85
CA ILE A 738 5.97 -10.59 26.27
C ILE A 738 5.25 -11.50 27.24
N GLY A 739 3.96 -11.30 27.41
CA GLY A 739 3.12 -12.10 28.29
C GLY A 739 1.75 -12.38 27.72
N TYR A 740 0.84 -12.88 28.57
CA TYR A 740 -0.51 -13.24 28.08
C TYR A 740 -1.36 -12.02 27.70
N ALA A 741 -1.05 -10.83 28.16
CA ALA A 741 -1.71 -9.60 27.71
C ALA A 741 -1.28 -9.16 26.32
N ASP A 742 -0.16 -9.69 25.80
CA ASP A 742 0.32 -9.50 24.43
C ASP A 742 -0.19 -10.58 23.46
N GLY A 743 -0.78 -11.65 24.01
CA GLY A 743 -1.28 -12.81 23.26
C GLY A 743 -0.47 -14.10 23.47
N LEU A 744 0.58 -14.09 24.29
CA LEU A 744 1.35 -15.30 24.60
C LEU A 744 0.61 -16.17 25.63
N ASN A 745 -0.07 -17.22 25.15
CA ASN A 745 -0.94 -18.03 25.98
C ASN A 745 -0.20 -18.71 27.14
N ARG A 746 -0.75 -18.69 28.36
CA ARG A 746 -0.15 -19.27 29.57
C ARG A 746 0.14 -20.78 29.48
N LYS A 747 -0.64 -21.53 28.66
CA LYS A 747 -0.41 -22.97 28.46
C LYS A 747 0.95 -23.28 27.81
N LEU A 748 1.55 -22.31 27.12
CA LEU A 748 2.89 -22.46 26.53
C LEU A 748 4.01 -22.49 27.56
N GLY A 749 3.76 -22.02 28.81
CA GLY A 749 4.71 -22.05 29.92
C GLY A 749 5.02 -23.46 30.42
N ASN A 750 5.86 -23.53 31.50
CA ASN A 750 6.22 -24.78 32.17
C ASN A 750 6.82 -25.84 31.24
N ARG A 751 7.72 -25.41 30.32
CA ARG A 751 8.42 -26.23 29.32
C ARG A 751 7.50 -26.90 28.27
N ASN A 752 6.21 -26.51 28.15
CA ASN A 752 5.31 -27.06 27.16
C ASN A 752 5.64 -26.56 25.72
N CYS A 753 6.24 -25.37 25.61
CA CYS A 753 6.64 -24.81 24.32
C CYS A 753 7.99 -24.09 24.47
N TYR A 754 8.51 -23.63 23.34
CA TYR A 754 9.77 -22.89 23.23
C TYR A 754 9.62 -21.70 22.26
N CYS A 755 10.55 -20.77 22.36
CA CYS A 755 10.84 -19.73 21.38
C CYS A 755 12.25 -19.93 20.82
N LEU A 756 12.67 -19.11 19.85
CA LEU A 756 14.02 -19.16 19.31
C LEU A 756 14.84 -17.97 19.76
N VAL A 757 16.04 -18.24 20.26
CA VAL A 757 17.09 -17.25 20.58
C VAL A 757 18.30 -17.59 19.72
N ASN A 758 18.72 -16.70 18.85
CA ASN A 758 19.81 -16.94 17.90
C ASN A 758 19.66 -18.27 17.14
N GLY A 759 18.44 -18.61 16.72
CA GLY A 759 18.09 -19.85 16.01
C GLY A 759 18.03 -21.11 16.85
N LYS A 760 18.27 -21.03 18.17
CA LYS A 760 18.25 -22.17 19.10
C LYS A 760 17.00 -22.16 19.97
N ARG A 761 16.46 -23.34 20.29
CA ARG A 761 15.25 -23.50 21.12
C ARG A 761 15.51 -23.11 22.56
N ALA A 762 14.74 -22.16 23.09
CA ALA A 762 14.69 -21.74 24.47
C ALA A 762 13.30 -22.03 25.05
N TYR A 763 13.18 -22.96 25.99
CA TYR A 763 11.90 -23.38 26.56
C TYR A 763 11.39 -22.36 27.58
N TYR A 764 10.08 -22.10 27.59
CA TYR A 764 9.45 -21.28 28.61
C TYR A 764 9.52 -21.96 29.96
N VAL A 765 9.99 -21.25 30.99
CA VAL A 765 10.15 -21.77 32.35
C VAL A 765 9.18 -21.10 33.31
N GLY A 766 8.47 -21.91 34.08
CA GLY A 766 7.42 -21.42 34.97
C GLY A 766 6.21 -20.89 34.26
N ASN A 767 5.32 -20.24 34.99
CA ASN A 767 4.12 -19.65 34.43
C ASN A 767 4.46 -18.36 33.65
N ILE A 768 3.89 -18.21 32.45
CA ILE A 768 3.93 -16.94 31.71
C ILE A 768 3.16 -15.89 32.48
N CYS A 769 3.77 -14.72 32.71
CA CYS A 769 3.18 -13.60 33.42
C CYS A 769 2.33 -12.73 32.51
N MET A 770 1.77 -11.64 33.01
CA MET A 770 0.94 -10.73 32.22
C MET A 770 1.75 -10.07 31.11
N ASP A 771 2.94 -9.56 31.43
CA ASP A 771 3.74 -8.73 30.55
C ASP A 771 5.15 -9.27 30.29
N VAL A 772 5.54 -10.37 30.95
CA VAL A 772 6.89 -10.96 30.90
C VAL A 772 6.80 -12.48 30.90
N ALA A 773 7.68 -13.13 30.16
CA ALA A 773 7.90 -14.56 30.21
C ALA A 773 9.38 -14.86 30.52
N MET A 774 9.66 -16.02 31.11
CA MET A 774 11.01 -16.50 31.39
C MET A 774 11.29 -17.69 30.49
N ILE A 775 12.50 -17.73 29.94
CA ILE A 775 12.98 -18.78 29.05
C ILE A 775 14.34 -19.30 29.50
N ASP A 776 14.57 -20.58 29.31
CA ASP A 776 15.83 -21.23 29.62
C ASP A 776 16.78 -21.09 28.41
N VAL A 777 17.82 -20.30 28.59
CA VAL A 777 18.87 -20.05 27.58
C VAL A 777 20.20 -20.73 27.96
N THR A 778 20.19 -21.72 28.85
CA THR A 778 21.39 -22.45 29.26
C THR A 778 22.08 -23.06 28.03
N GLY A 779 23.34 -22.69 27.81
CA GLY A 779 24.14 -23.16 26.67
C GLY A 779 23.83 -22.47 25.34
N ILE A 780 23.01 -21.42 25.35
CA ILE A 780 22.80 -20.53 24.21
C ILE A 780 23.70 -19.30 24.39
N ASP A 781 24.54 -19.03 23.43
CA ASP A 781 25.32 -17.78 23.40
C ASP A 781 24.40 -16.63 23.07
N CYS A 782 24.07 -15.81 24.07
CA CYS A 782 23.17 -14.67 23.95
C CYS A 782 23.45 -13.62 25.03
N LYS A 783 22.97 -12.39 24.76
CA LYS A 783 23.09 -11.22 25.64
C LYS A 783 21.78 -10.46 25.73
N GLU A 784 21.70 -9.58 26.72
CA GLU A 784 20.58 -8.63 26.83
C GLU A 784 20.46 -7.78 25.56
N GLY A 785 19.23 -7.63 25.04
CA GLY A 785 18.92 -6.99 23.77
C GLY A 785 18.90 -7.93 22.55
N ASP A 786 19.33 -9.18 22.67
CA ASP A 786 19.25 -10.13 21.55
C ASP A 786 17.79 -10.46 21.20
N ASN A 787 17.54 -10.70 19.91
CA ASN A 787 16.21 -11.01 19.39
C ASN A 787 15.74 -12.41 19.81
N VAL A 788 14.46 -12.48 20.11
CA VAL A 788 13.73 -13.72 20.43
C VAL A 788 12.55 -13.85 19.46
N GLU A 789 12.51 -14.92 18.68
CA GLU A 789 11.39 -15.23 17.80
C GLU A 789 10.38 -16.12 18.52
N ILE A 790 9.14 -15.61 18.66
CA ILE A 790 8.04 -16.33 19.31
C ILE A 790 7.35 -17.25 18.33
N PHE A 791 7.05 -16.75 17.14
CA PHE A 791 6.67 -17.49 15.94
C PHE A 791 7.03 -16.68 14.69
N GLY A 792 7.24 -17.33 13.57
CA GLY A 792 7.59 -16.66 12.31
C GLY A 792 8.23 -17.61 11.31
N ASP A 793 9.23 -17.11 10.60
CA ASP A 793 9.89 -17.84 9.50
C ASP A 793 10.63 -19.10 10.00
N ASN A 794 11.26 -19.02 11.17
CA ASN A 794 12.05 -20.15 11.72
C ASN A 794 11.27 -20.98 12.74
N LEU A 795 10.18 -20.46 13.27
CA LEU A 795 9.27 -21.12 14.20
C LEU A 795 7.82 -20.95 13.74
N PRO A 796 7.29 -21.85 12.92
CA PRO A 796 5.92 -21.75 12.41
C PRO A 796 4.89 -21.62 13.52
N VAL A 797 3.89 -20.75 13.33
CA VAL A 797 2.79 -20.53 14.28
C VAL A 797 2.01 -21.81 14.58
N THR A 798 2.04 -22.77 13.66
CA THR A 798 1.43 -24.09 13.80
C THR A 798 2.06 -24.91 14.93
N VAL A 799 3.31 -24.67 15.30
CA VAL A 799 3.94 -25.29 16.48
C VAL A 799 3.23 -24.87 17.75
N LEU A 800 2.91 -23.57 17.87
CA LEU A 800 2.21 -23.05 19.04
C LEU A 800 0.76 -23.55 19.06
N SER A 801 0.05 -23.53 17.93
CA SER A 801 -1.34 -23.99 17.87
C SER A 801 -1.45 -25.48 18.23
N ASN A 802 -0.51 -26.32 17.81
CA ASN A 802 -0.49 -27.75 18.17
C ASN A 802 -0.30 -27.95 19.68
N VAL A 803 0.59 -27.20 20.32
CA VAL A 803 0.80 -27.27 21.79
C VAL A 803 -0.45 -26.81 22.55
N LEU A 804 -1.17 -25.85 21.99
CA LEU A 804 -2.39 -25.28 22.59
C LEU A 804 -3.65 -26.12 22.33
N ASP A 805 -3.56 -27.14 21.48
CA ASP A 805 -4.69 -27.93 20.97
C ASP A 805 -5.74 -27.03 20.35
N THR A 806 -5.28 -26.16 19.43
CA THR A 806 -6.15 -25.20 18.72
C THR A 806 -5.68 -24.98 17.28
N ILE A 807 -6.33 -24.07 16.58
CA ILE A 807 -6.05 -23.72 15.19
C ILE A 807 -5.15 -22.47 15.10
N PRO A 808 -4.36 -22.34 14.02
CA PRO A 808 -3.49 -21.17 13.82
C PRO A 808 -4.23 -19.82 13.84
N TYR A 809 -5.51 -19.78 13.42
CA TYR A 809 -6.36 -18.59 13.49
C TYR A 809 -6.41 -17.97 14.88
N GLU A 810 -6.58 -18.80 15.92
CA GLU A 810 -6.65 -18.32 17.29
C GLU A 810 -5.32 -17.72 17.73
N VAL A 811 -4.21 -18.38 17.41
CA VAL A 811 -2.88 -17.88 17.78
C VAL A 811 -2.56 -16.54 17.13
N LEU A 812 -2.92 -16.35 15.86
CA LEU A 812 -2.72 -15.08 15.14
C LEU A 812 -3.62 -13.96 15.67
N THR A 813 -4.91 -14.24 15.87
CA THR A 813 -5.90 -13.22 16.23
C THR A 813 -5.80 -12.73 17.67
N VAL A 814 -5.16 -13.48 18.56
CA VAL A 814 -4.98 -13.06 19.97
C VAL A 814 -3.80 -12.13 20.17
N VAL A 815 -2.95 -11.89 19.15
CA VAL A 815 -1.87 -10.89 19.24
C VAL A 815 -2.49 -9.52 19.50
N SER A 816 -2.26 -9.00 20.70
CA SER A 816 -2.90 -7.79 21.20
C SER A 816 -2.54 -6.55 20.36
N ASN A 817 -3.46 -5.60 20.26
CA ASN A 817 -3.22 -4.31 19.58
C ASN A 817 -2.13 -3.45 20.24
N ARG A 818 -1.71 -3.76 21.45
CA ARG A 818 -0.56 -3.11 22.09
C ARG A 818 0.78 -3.57 21.52
N VAL A 819 0.85 -4.75 20.87
CA VAL A 819 2.01 -5.19 20.12
C VAL A 819 2.08 -4.37 18.83
N LYS A 820 3.16 -3.66 18.60
CA LYS A 820 3.33 -2.82 17.42
C LYS A 820 3.44 -3.68 16.15
N ARG A 821 2.63 -3.36 15.12
CA ARG A 821 2.80 -3.94 13.78
C ARG A 821 3.83 -3.14 13.01
N VAL A 822 4.75 -3.84 12.37
CA VAL A 822 5.79 -3.27 11.51
C VAL A 822 5.65 -3.92 10.15
N TYR A 823 5.27 -3.11 9.15
CA TYR A 823 5.03 -3.60 7.79
C TYR A 823 6.27 -3.39 6.95
N PHE A 824 6.59 -4.38 6.11
CA PHE A 824 7.64 -4.23 5.12
C PHE A 824 7.19 -4.80 3.78
N GLN A 825 7.64 -4.12 2.73
CA GLN A 825 7.40 -4.47 1.34
C GLN A 825 8.68 -4.11 0.58
N ASP A 826 9.37 -5.10 0.02
CA ASP A 826 10.60 -4.91 -0.77
C ASP A 826 10.34 -4.25 -2.14
#